data_c778adaa962ca24969b262c1134ea660
#
_entry.id   c778adaa962ca24969b262c1134ea660
#
_cell.length_a   1.000
_cell.length_b   1.000
_cell.length_c   1.000
_cell.angle_alpha   90.00
_cell.angle_beta   90.00
_cell.angle_gamma   90.00
#
_symmetry.space_group_name_H-M   'P 1'
#
loop_
_entity.id
_entity.type
_entity.pdbx_description
1 polymer ?
#
loop_
_entity_poly.entity_id
_entity_poly.type
_entity_poly.pdbx_seq_one_letter_code
_entity_poly.pdbx_strand_id
1 'polypeptide(L)'
;METTNNLPSLFRSLRTSCHSPLISTAELERLILHDKALENDTKGYRETINIDRNEARNKKRKLPAICPSIQFRRTGRKLEDFGCATGWLMLDYDHVAEIGLDEKVELASKSPYSMVVYRTISGKGLRILLRYERPKGCTLTITELHHLAVDKAISIYDDLLHISADQQCKDMVRLCGLAHDAKAYFCWDSKPLTFTPDEVDWFYQHVVLKEQEKEEAAGKAVRKNAEKNRNKSNATKAGTPSFEAIIQRVEDHARNWRVQFQPGSHHEYCMRFAGFCHSYGADKEQLLNWMLQQYGCQYDGIKSIVDWMYKHPANFGCWHLYAPGERYKRTPDVKDVRQWLSTRLELRRNTITDKTEMRGLDIQNTNYFRWTIVDDPIENSIFSWMDLDGLKIPLNLLDIVLNSDFVRRYNPLTEFLESLPEWKEGDPDYIGELSRRVVVKNYPTHFHTQQEFTEMFRKWIVGMVACWVSPRVVNEMVLILVGKGGLYKTSFFQYLLPPELRQYYANDSTADYNNKDFLELCASKALICLDEFETPMGKNLSAFKSIVTKPTITLRRPYARYSSQLLHNASLCGTSNNIHIISEQETRRYLVWEVERIQSPRETPIDYRHLYAQALALGQKVMKEKTLSAASDGEEEPWVYWLTPKDISHLEVHNRLFIVNNYMEELIQKYYRVPNPDSDIHSPNLKFVTSAEILEHIAGNPVFRPSFSTRNVGDVMTHLGYSKTRRNNSHGWWVVEKEGVTIAADSRFIENKDEL
;
A
#
# COMPACT_ATOMS: atom_id res chain seq x y z
N MET A 1 30.53 -23.76 30.16
CA MET A 1 29.20 -24.25 30.55
C MET A 1 28.59 -24.79 29.28
N GLU A 2 28.33 -26.09 29.32
CA GLU A 2 27.85 -26.90 28.23
C GLU A 2 26.58 -26.28 27.63
N THR A 3 26.51 -26.22 26.30
CA THR A 3 25.28 -25.99 25.53
C THR A 3 24.36 -27.14 25.84
N THR A 4 23.55 -27.05 26.90
CA THR A 4 22.44 -27.96 27.11
C THR A 4 21.50 -27.79 25.94
N ASN A 5 21.37 -28.82 25.11
CA ASN A 5 20.41 -28.92 24.01
C ASN A 5 18.97 -28.95 24.60
N ASN A 6 18.51 -27.83 25.08
CA ASN A 6 17.14 -27.71 25.60
C ASN A 6 16.18 -27.77 24.41
N LEU A 7 15.31 -28.75 24.41
CA LEU A 7 14.32 -28.95 23.37
C LEU A 7 13.03 -28.17 23.66
N PRO A 8 12.30 -27.73 22.64
CA PRO A 8 11.03 -27.01 22.76
C PRO A 8 9.98 -27.77 23.55
N SER A 9 9.00 -27.07 24.12
CA SER A 9 7.78 -27.68 24.64
C SER A 9 6.83 -28.05 23.50
N LEU A 10 6.32 -29.29 23.52
CA LEU A 10 5.33 -29.83 22.58
C LEU A 10 3.94 -29.81 23.23
N PHE A 11 2.98 -29.20 22.54
CA PHE A 11 1.58 -29.10 22.91
C PHE A 11 0.73 -30.03 22.04
N ARG A 12 -0.19 -30.78 22.66
CA ARG A 12 -1.10 -31.69 21.93
C ARG A 12 -2.07 -30.93 21.01
N SER A 13 -2.36 -29.68 21.32
CA SER A 13 -3.15 -28.79 20.46
C SER A 13 -2.86 -27.34 20.77
N LEU A 14 -3.15 -26.44 19.82
CA LEU A 14 -3.06 -24.98 20.00
C LEU A 14 -4.01 -24.44 21.09
N ARG A 15 -4.98 -25.25 21.57
CA ARG A 15 -5.93 -24.86 22.64
C ARG A 15 -5.47 -25.22 24.04
N THR A 16 -4.63 -26.23 24.16
CA THR A 16 -4.23 -26.76 25.49
C THR A 16 -3.10 -25.93 26.09
N SER A 17 -3.09 -25.87 27.40
CA SER A 17 -1.93 -25.42 28.18
C SER A 17 -1.05 -26.59 28.66
N CYS A 18 -1.51 -27.84 28.48
CA CYS A 18 -0.72 -29.02 28.79
C CYS A 18 0.31 -29.25 27.71
N HIS A 19 1.56 -29.41 28.09
CA HIS A 19 2.70 -29.67 27.23
C HIS A 19 3.61 -30.74 27.83
N SER A 20 4.47 -31.28 26.98
CA SER A 20 5.60 -32.12 27.37
C SER A 20 6.86 -31.55 26.69
N PRO A 21 8.07 -31.79 27.22
CA PRO A 21 9.27 -31.55 26.43
C PRO A 21 9.24 -32.38 25.15
N LEU A 22 9.73 -31.85 24.05
CA LEU A 22 10.03 -32.65 22.86
C LEU A 22 11.14 -33.63 23.24
N ILE A 23 10.95 -34.90 22.89
CA ILE A 23 11.87 -35.99 23.33
C ILE A 23 13.19 -35.89 22.53
N SER A 24 13.10 -35.61 21.23
CA SER A 24 14.25 -35.46 20.34
C SER A 24 13.92 -34.63 19.10
N THR A 25 14.94 -34.17 18.38
CA THR A 25 14.78 -33.56 17.07
C THR A 25 14.17 -34.53 16.06
N ALA A 26 14.49 -35.81 16.13
CA ALA A 26 13.90 -36.87 15.29
C ALA A 26 12.38 -37.02 15.52
N GLU A 27 11.87 -36.69 16.72
CA GLU A 27 10.43 -36.71 16.97
C GLU A 27 9.73 -35.56 16.16
N LEU A 28 10.30 -34.38 16.11
CA LEU A 28 9.74 -33.25 15.32
C LEU A 28 9.75 -33.60 13.82
N GLU A 29 10.84 -34.19 13.35
CA GLU A 29 10.96 -34.64 11.96
C GLU A 29 9.92 -35.70 11.61
N ARG A 30 9.77 -36.74 12.46
CA ARG A 30 8.74 -37.75 12.30
C ARG A 30 7.32 -37.19 12.29
N LEU A 31 7.03 -36.21 13.19
CA LEU A 31 5.72 -35.57 13.24
C LEU A 31 5.39 -34.85 11.93
N ILE A 32 6.32 -34.08 11.40
CA ILE A 32 6.09 -33.25 10.19
C ILE A 32 6.06 -34.13 8.93
N LEU A 33 6.96 -35.11 8.79
CA LEU A 33 7.11 -35.91 7.57
C LEU A 33 6.18 -37.12 7.52
N HIS A 34 5.91 -37.81 8.66
CA HIS A 34 5.39 -39.18 8.64
C HIS A 34 4.19 -39.44 9.55
N ASP A 35 3.72 -38.44 10.31
CA ASP A 35 2.58 -38.65 11.20
C ASP A 35 1.25 -38.62 10.42
N LYS A 36 0.60 -39.79 10.34
CA LYS A 36 -0.65 -39.95 9.59
C LYS A 36 -1.82 -39.17 10.17
N ALA A 37 -1.85 -38.91 11.48
CA ALA A 37 -2.90 -38.11 12.09
C ALA A 37 -2.74 -36.64 11.68
N LEU A 38 -1.52 -36.13 11.75
CA LEU A 38 -1.21 -34.76 11.31
C LEU A 38 -1.41 -34.59 9.79
N GLU A 39 -1.12 -35.63 8.99
CA GLU A 39 -1.41 -35.64 7.55
C GLU A 39 -2.91 -35.48 7.27
N ASN A 40 -3.73 -36.29 7.93
CA ASN A 40 -5.19 -36.27 7.78
C ASN A 40 -5.78 -34.94 8.25
N ASP A 41 -5.31 -34.40 9.39
CA ASP A 41 -5.73 -33.09 9.91
C ASP A 41 -5.33 -31.94 8.97
N THR A 42 -4.14 -32.03 8.37
CA THR A 42 -3.65 -31.02 7.40
C THR A 42 -4.49 -31.05 6.12
N LYS A 43 -4.77 -32.24 5.56
CA LYS A 43 -5.65 -32.39 4.40
C LYS A 43 -7.06 -31.90 4.70
N GLY A 44 -7.64 -32.35 5.81
CA GLY A 44 -8.98 -31.96 6.22
C GLY A 44 -9.12 -30.45 6.46
N TYR A 45 -8.07 -29.76 6.92
CA TYR A 45 -8.04 -28.31 7.00
C TYR A 45 -8.07 -27.67 5.60
N ARG A 46 -7.21 -28.12 4.68
CA ARG A 46 -7.09 -27.57 3.32
C ARG A 46 -8.38 -27.75 2.50
N GLU A 47 -9.08 -28.84 2.69
CA GLU A 47 -10.39 -29.09 2.08
C GLU A 47 -11.48 -28.16 2.66
N THR A 48 -11.44 -27.91 3.97
CA THR A 48 -12.49 -27.17 4.67
C THR A 48 -12.33 -25.64 4.53
N ILE A 49 -11.10 -25.11 4.39
CA ILE A 49 -10.84 -23.66 4.45
C ILE A 49 -11.55 -22.85 3.36
N ASN A 50 -11.81 -23.47 2.22
CA ASN A 50 -12.49 -22.84 1.08
C ASN A 50 -14.03 -22.98 1.18
N ILE A 51 -14.54 -23.86 2.05
CA ILE A 51 -15.97 -24.15 2.22
C ILE A 51 -16.50 -23.44 3.47
N ASP A 52 -15.88 -23.68 4.61
CA ASP A 52 -16.25 -23.09 5.92
C ASP A 52 -15.02 -22.65 6.70
N ARG A 53 -14.80 -21.33 6.74
CA ARG A 53 -13.68 -20.72 7.47
C ARG A 53 -13.75 -20.94 8.98
N ASN A 54 -14.96 -21.05 9.57
CA ASN A 54 -15.12 -21.25 11.01
C ASN A 54 -14.77 -22.69 11.39
N GLU A 55 -15.22 -23.66 10.60
CA GLU A 55 -14.86 -25.06 10.80
C GLU A 55 -13.35 -25.27 10.58
N ALA A 56 -12.77 -24.71 9.52
CA ALA A 56 -11.33 -24.75 9.28
C ALA A 56 -10.54 -24.16 10.47
N ARG A 57 -10.98 -23.02 11.02
CA ARG A 57 -10.38 -22.41 12.21
C ARG A 57 -10.44 -23.36 13.43
N ASN A 58 -11.54 -24.10 13.57
CA ASN A 58 -11.67 -25.10 14.63
C ASN A 58 -10.73 -26.29 14.42
N LYS A 59 -10.57 -26.78 13.19
CA LYS A 59 -9.59 -27.81 12.83
C LYS A 59 -8.16 -27.32 13.12
N LYS A 60 -7.78 -26.11 12.67
CA LYS A 60 -6.46 -25.51 12.98
C LYS A 60 -6.14 -25.51 14.47
N ARG A 61 -7.13 -25.22 15.32
CA ARG A 61 -6.94 -25.15 16.78
C ARG A 61 -6.68 -26.50 17.45
N LYS A 62 -7.01 -27.61 16.80
CA LYS A 62 -6.77 -28.97 17.30
C LYS A 62 -5.37 -29.50 16.98
N LEU A 63 -4.64 -28.85 16.08
CA LEU A 63 -3.30 -29.28 15.66
C LEU A 63 -2.29 -29.25 16.79
N PRO A 64 -1.33 -30.19 16.82
CA PRO A 64 -0.18 -30.12 17.70
C PRO A 64 0.66 -28.87 17.38
N ALA A 65 1.34 -28.37 18.40
CA ALA A 65 2.19 -27.18 18.28
C ALA A 65 3.43 -27.30 19.17
N ILE A 66 4.49 -26.60 18.80
CA ILE A 66 5.65 -26.41 19.67
C ILE A 66 5.76 -24.94 20.10
N CYS A 67 6.36 -24.65 21.22
CA CYS A 67 6.89 -23.35 21.54
C CYS A 67 8.40 -23.37 21.23
N PRO A 68 8.85 -22.85 20.08
CA PRO A 68 10.25 -23.02 19.66
C PRO A 68 11.23 -22.47 20.68
N SER A 69 10.95 -21.32 21.28
CA SER A 69 11.90 -20.53 22.06
C SER A 69 11.99 -20.93 23.52
N ILE A 70 10.97 -21.65 24.04
CA ILE A 70 10.86 -21.95 25.46
C ILE A 70 10.56 -23.42 25.71
N GLN A 71 11.26 -24.02 26.69
CA GLN A 71 10.82 -25.20 27.40
C GLN A 71 10.18 -24.75 28.73
N PHE A 72 8.85 -24.96 28.85
CA PHE A 72 8.10 -24.56 30.05
C PHE A 72 8.29 -25.54 31.22
N ARG A 73 8.21 -25.06 32.46
CA ARG A 73 8.35 -25.88 33.70
C ARG A 73 7.05 -26.52 34.15
N ARG A 74 5.90 -25.87 33.92
CA ARG A 74 4.58 -26.22 34.45
C ARG A 74 3.55 -26.19 33.35
N THR A 75 2.38 -26.76 33.64
CA THR A 75 1.21 -26.57 32.78
C THR A 75 0.90 -25.11 32.67
N GLY A 76 1.02 -24.57 31.46
CA GLY A 76 0.88 -23.16 31.17
C GLY A 76 1.60 -22.83 29.86
N ARG A 77 1.48 -21.61 29.41
CA ARG A 77 2.14 -21.10 28.20
C ARG A 77 2.41 -19.60 28.25
N LYS A 78 2.52 -19.08 29.46
CA LYS A 78 2.89 -17.69 29.71
C LYS A 78 4.36 -17.58 30.07
N LEU A 79 4.91 -16.39 30.01
CA LEU A 79 6.30 -16.15 30.43
C LEU A 79 6.55 -16.48 31.90
N GLU A 80 5.50 -16.44 32.75
CA GLU A 80 5.52 -16.86 34.14
C GLU A 80 5.84 -18.37 34.32
N ASP A 81 5.52 -19.17 33.32
CA ASP A 81 5.75 -20.62 33.30
C ASP A 81 7.12 -20.98 32.69
N PHE A 82 7.96 -20.00 32.44
CA PHE A 82 9.28 -20.15 31.81
C PHE A 82 10.16 -21.18 32.55
N GLY A 83 10.66 -22.15 31.82
CA GLY A 83 11.64 -23.13 32.29
C GLY A 83 13.06 -22.75 31.90
N CYS A 84 13.35 -22.89 30.63
CA CYS A 84 14.62 -22.49 30.04
C CYS A 84 14.42 -22.07 28.58
N ALA A 85 15.32 -21.22 28.10
CA ALA A 85 15.38 -20.90 26.67
C ALA A 85 16.00 -22.08 25.89
N THR A 86 15.48 -22.34 24.73
CA THR A 86 15.97 -23.40 23.83
C THR A 86 17.07 -22.93 22.89
N GLY A 87 17.18 -21.62 22.68
CA GLY A 87 18.00 -21.02 21.62
C GLY A 87 17.41 -21.19 20.21
N TRP A 88 16.12 -21.59 20.12
CA TRP A 88 15.43 -21.67 18.82
C TRP A 88 14.55 -20.45 18.62
N LEU A 89 14.34 -20.08 17.37
CA LEU A 89 13.38 -19.07 16.95
C LEU A 89 12.62 -19.53 15.71
N MET A 90 11.51 -18.85 15.42
CA MET A 90 10.63 -19.14 14.30
C MET A 90 10.42 -17.91 13.46
N LEU A 91 10.48 -18.05 12.14
CA LEU A 91 9.93 -17.09 11.18
C LEU A 91 8.68 -17.67 10.52
N ASP A 92 7.67 -16.86 10.35
CA ASP A 92 6.39 -17.21 9.72
C ASP A 92 6.13 -16.27 8.54
N TYR A 93 5.99 -16.84 7.34
CA TYR A 93 5.70 -16.13 6.11
C TYR A 93 4.36 -16.59 5.58
N ASP A 94 3.35 -15.73 5.70
CA ASP A 94 2.00 -16.02 5.23
C ASP A 94 1.82 -15.60 3.76
N HIS A 95 0.88 -16.22 3.06
CA HIS A 95 0.48 -15.88 1.68
C HIS A 95 1.59 -15.95 0.61
N VAL A 96 2.59 -16.79 0.79
CA VAL A 96 3.72 -16.95 -0.14
C VAL A 96 3.33 -17.70 -1.42
N ALA A 97 2.24 -18.46 -1.43
CA ALA A 97 1.80 -19.26 -2.59
C ALA A 97 1.59 -18.43 -3.86
N GLU A 98 1.24 -17.15 -3.71
CA GLU A 98 0.97 -16.23 -4.82
C GLU A 98 2.26 -15.74 -5.53
N ILE A 99 3.43 -15.96 -4.92
CA ILE A 99 4.73 -15.43 -5.38
C ILE A 99 5.81 -16.52 -5.52
N GLY A 100 5.40 -17.81 -5.71
CA GLY A 100 6.31 -18.92 -5.92
C GLY A 100 6.79 -19.60 -4.64
N LEU A 101 5.86 -20.25 -3.90
CA LEU A 101 6.16 -20.92 -2.63
C LEU A 101 7.30 -21.95 -2.73
N ASP A 102 7.32 -22.78 -3.78
CA ASP A 102 8.33 -23.81 -3.93
C ASP A 102 9.73 -23.24 -4.11
N GLU A 103 9.86 -22.16 -4.88
CA GLU A 103 11.12 -21.41 -5.02
C GLU A 103 11.59 -20.83 -3.68
N LYS A 104 10.67 -20.26 -2.89
CA LYS A 104 11.00 -19.66 -1.59
C LYS A 104 11.39 -20.74 -0.56
N VAL A 105 10.72 -21.91 -0.60
CA VAL A 105 11.12 -23.08 0.20
C VAL A 105 12.53 -23.52 -0.16
N GLU A 106 12.85 -23.62 -1.45
CA GLU A 106 14.19 -24.01 -1.92
C GLU A 106 15.26 -22.99 -1.51
N LEU A 107 14.99 -21.68 -1.69
CA LEU A 107 15.91 -20.62 -1.27
C LEU A 107 16.14 -20.65 0.24
N ALA A 108 15.07 -20.77 1.04
CA ALA A 108 15.19 -20.87 2.48
C ALA A 108 16.00 -22.11 2.90
N SER A 109 15.79 -23.26 2.23
CA SER A 109 16.49 -24.51 2.53
C SER A 109 17.99 -24.45 2.22
N LYS A 110 18.41 -23.60 1.29
CA LYS A 110 19.83 -23.38 0.94
C LYS A 110 20.56 -22.48 1.95
N SER A 111 19.85 -21.77 2.81
CA SER A 111 20.46 -20.90 3.82
C SER A 111 21.22 -21.76 4.86
N PRO A 112 22.47 -21.40 5.21
CA PRO A 112 23.25 -22.13 6.19
C PRO A 112 22.67 -22.08 7.62
N TYR A 113 21.72 -21.17 7.86
CA TYR A 113 21.07 -20.98 9.16
C TYR A 113 19.76 -21.76 9.31
N SER A 114 19.16 -22.22 8.20
CA SER A 114 17.89 -22.95 8.23
C SER A 114 18.04 -24.31 8.89
N MET A 115 17.35 -24.50 10.01
CA MET A 115 17.29 -25.78 10.72
C MET A 115 16.12 -26.65 10.25
N VAL A 116 14.92 -26.05 10.13
CA VAL A 116 13.73 -26.70 9.61
C VAL A 116 13.00 -25.71 8.70
N VAL A 117 12.57 -26.16 7.52
CA VAL A 117 11.77 -25.39 6.58
C VAL A 117 10.59 -26.24 6.13
N TYR A 118 9.36 -25.78 6.36
CA TYR A 118 8.17 -26.49 5.95
C TYR A 118 7.00 -25.57 5.62
N ARG A 119 6.05 -26.08 4.82
CA ARG A 119 4.85 -25.34 4.44
C ARG A 119 3.85 -25.31 5.59
N THR A 120 3.22 -24.17 5.81
CA THR A 120 2.18 -24.00 6.83
C THR A 120 0.94 -24.86 6.52
N ILE A 121 0.05 -25.00 7.49
CA ILE A 121 -1.15 -25.84 7.33
C ILE A 121 -2.01 -25.44 6.14
N SER A 122 -2.07 -24.14 5.80
CA SER A 122 -2.82 -23.64 4.64
C SER A 122 -2.21 -24.10 3.31
N GLY A 123 -0.96 -24.57 3.29
CA GLY A 123 -0.19 -24.82 2.08
C GLY A 123 0.19 -23.54 1.31
N LYS A 124 -0.11 -22.36 1.87
CA LYS A 124 0.11 -21.05 1.22
C LYS A 124 1.21 -20.23 1.88
N GLY A 125 1.78 -20.70 2.97
CA GLY A 125 2.82 -20.02 3.73
C GLY A 125 4.01 -20.91 4.00
N LEU A 126 5.09 -20.29 4.43
CA LEU A 126 6.38 -20.91 4.74
C LEU A 126 6.73 -20.66 6.20
N ARG A 127 7.26 -21.68 6.86
CA ARG A 127 7.75 -21.57 8.23
C ARG A 127 9.18 -22.05 8.31
N ILE A 128 10.03 -21.27 9.02
CA ILE A 128 11.45 -21.54 9.15
C ILE A 128 11.79 -21.56 10.64
N LEU A 129 12.45 -22.59 11.10
CA LEU A 129 13.04 -22.65 12.44
C LEU A 129 14.56 -22.50 12.32
N LEU A 130 15.13 -21.68 13.20
CA LEU A 130 16.56 -21.40 13.27
C LEU A 130 17.07 -21.51 14.70
N ARG A 131 18.39 -21.59 14.84
CA ARG A 131 19.07 -21.51 16.14
C ARG A 131 19.85 -20.21 16.30
N TYR A 132 19.97 -19.77 17.54
CA TYR A 132 20.86 -18.66 17.90
C TYR A 132 21.61 -18.97 19.19
N GLU A 133 22.77 -18.39 19.33
CA GLU A 133 23.65 -18.55 20.50
C GLU A 133 23.78 -17.26 21.28
N ARG A 134 23.80 -17.40 22.62
CA ARG A 134 24.06 -16.28 23.50
C ARG A 134 25.56 -15.94 23.49
N PRO A 135 25.98 -14.72 23.15
CA PRO A 135 27.39 -14.32 23.23
C PRO A 135 27.91 -14.39 24.64
N LYS A 136 29.20 -14.73 24.83
CA LYS A 136 29.87 -14.67 26.11
C LYS A 136 29.87 -13.22 26.61
N GLY A 137 29.43 -13.00 27.85
CA GLY A 137 29.37 -11.65 28.46
C GLY A 137 28.16 -10.81 27.99
N CYS A 138 27.21 -11.36 27.27
CA CYS A 138 26.01 -10.64 26.82
C CYS A 138 25.18 -10.12 27.99
N THR A 139 24.92 -8.83 28.03
CA THR A 139 24.17 -8.10 29.07
C THR A 139 22.64 -8.15 28.86
N LEU A 140 22.17 -8.47 27.65
CA LEU A 140 20.74 -8.55 27.34
C LEU A 140 20.06 -9.66 28.16
N THR A 141 18.84 -9.42 28.57
CA THR A 141 17.96 -10.46 29.11
C THR A 141 17.68 -11.53 28.03
N ILE A 142 17.09 -12.65 28.42
CA ILE A 142 16.75 -13.73 27.49
C ILE A 142 15.73 -13.25 26.44
N THR A 143 14.76 -12.45 26.85
CA THR A 143 13.73 -11.90 25.96
C THR A 143 14.33 -10.87 25.01
N GLU A 144 15.18 -9.97 25.48
CA GLU A 144 15.84 -8.97 24.64
C GLU A 144 16.77 -9.63 23.61
N LEU A 145 17.53 -10.64 24.02
CA LEU A 145 18.36 -11.41 23.10
C LEU A 145 17.53 -12.14 22.04
N HIS A 146 16.38 -12.67 22.44
CA HIS A 146 15.45 -13.31 21.50
C HIS A 146 14.91 -12.30 20.46
N HIS A 147 14.54 -11.09 20.91
CA HIS A 147 14.13 -10.01 20.00
C HIS A 147 15.24 -9.64 19.00
N LEU A 148 16.47 -9.46 19.47
CA LEU A 148 17.63 -9.22 18.60
C LEU A 148 17.82 -10.37 17.60
N ALA A 149 17.68 -11.62 18.06
CA ALA A 149 17.85 -12.80 17.21
C ALA A 149 16.77 -12.87 16.10
N VAL A 150 15.53 -12.58 16.45
CA VAL A 150 14.42 -12.54 15.48
C VAL A 150 14.60 -11.38 14.50
N ASP A 151 15.00 -10.19 14.94
CA ASP A 151 15.26 -9.05 14.06
C ASP A 151 16.39 -9.36 13.06
N LYS A 152 17.47 -9.97 13.50
CA LYS A 152 18.56 -10.40 12.62
C LYS A 152 18.11 -11.48 11.65
N ALA A 153 17.35 -12.46 12.10
CA ALA A 153 16.80 -13.50 11.25
C ALA A 153 15.85 -12.93 10.19
N ILE A 154 14.94 -12.02 10.57
CA ILE A 154 14.03 -11.34 9.67
C ILE A 154 14.83 -10.60 8.58
N SER A 155 15.84 -9.81 8.96
CA SER A 155 16.66 -9.08 7.98
C SER A 155 17.30 -10.03 6.96
N ILE A 156 17.90 -11.14 7.41
CA ILE A 156 18.56 -12.11 6.52
C ILE A 156 17.56 -12.78 5.58
N TYR A 157 16.40 -13.21 6.09
CA TYR A 157 15.46 -14.00 5.30
C TYR A 157 14.49 -13.13 4.49
N ASP A 158 14.14 -11.94 4.92
CA ASP A 158 13.37 -11.01 4.12
C ASP A 158 14.17 -10.59 2.87
N ASP A 159 15.49 -10.34 3.03
CA ASP A 159 16.39 -10.06 1.90
C ASP A 159 16.57 -11.28 0.98
N LEU A 160 16.71 -12.49 1.55
CA LEU A 160 16.89 -13.72 0.79
C LEU A 160 15.63 -14.10 0.00
N LEU A 161 14.46 -13.93 0.61
CA LEU A 161 13.20 -14.38 0.07
C LEU A 161 12.43 -13.28 -0.67
N HIS A 162 12.86 -12.01 -0.54
CA HIS A 162 12.19 -10.81 -1.06
C HIS A 162 10.72 -10.69 -0.59
N ILE A 163 10.46 -11.10 0.63
CA ILE A 163 9.14 -11.04 1.32
C ILE A 163 9.35 -10.73 2.79
N SER A 164 8.31 -10.22 3.46
CA SER A 164 8.41 -9.83 4.87
C SER A 164 7.79 -10.86 5.81
N ALA A 165 8.53 -11.21 6.87
CA ALA A 165 8.07 -12.09 7.93
C ALA A 165 7.03 -11.43 8.85
N ASP A 166 6.20 -12.26 9.52
CA ASP A 166 5.29 -11.79 10.57
C ASP A 166 6.10 -11.29 11.79
N GLN A 167 5.96 -9.99 12.10
CA GLN A 167 6.64 -9.35 13.23
C GLN A 167 6.25 -9.93 14.60
N GLN A 168 5.13 -10.63 14.72
CA GLN A 168 4.74 -11.30 15.95
C GLN A 168 5.64 -12.50 16.30
N CYS A 169 6.56 -12.90 15.43
CA CYS A 169 7.58 -13.93 15.74
C CYS A 169 8.54 -13.52 16.85
N LYS A 170 8.58 -12.25 17.24
CA LYS A 170 9.35 -11.73 18.39
C LYS A 170 8.83 -12.21 19.76
N ASP A 171 7.56 -12.61 19.83
CA ASP A 171 6.97 -13.11 21.08
C ASP A 171 7.51 -14.52 21.41
N MET A 172 8.33 -14.63 22.46
CA MET A 172 8.96 -15.89 22.90
C MET A 172 7.95 -16.99 23.25
N VAL A 173 6.74 -16.64 23.71
CA VAL A 173 5.71 -17.63 24.08
C VAL A 173 4.82 -18.03 22.89
N ARG A 174 5.13 -17.55 21.70
CA ARG A 174 4.36 -17.84 20.48
C ARG A 174 4.43 -19.32 20.11
N LEU A 175 3.25 -19.91 19.94
CA LEU A 175 3.14 -21.30 19.51
C LEU A 175 3.27 -21.42 17.98
N CYS A 176 4.08 -22.37 17.59
CA CYS A 176 4.28 -22.83 16.22
C CYS A 176 3.37 -24.06 15.96
N GLY A 177 2.22 -23.87 15.33
CA GLY A 177 1.35 -24.98 14.94
C GLY A 177 2.02 -25.86 13.88
N LEU A 178 2.07 -27.17 14.11
CA LEU A 178 2.67 -28.12 13.17
C LEU A 178 1.71 -28.41 12.01
N ALA A 179 2.26 -28.76 10.86
CA ALA A 179 1.54 -29.21 9.67
C ALA A 179 2.33 -30.32 8.99
N HIS A 180 1.64 -31.27 8.38
CA HIS A 180 2.30 -32.32 7.58
C HIS A 180 2.83 -31.70 6.27
N ASP A 181 4.11 -31.94 6.00
CA ASP A 181 4.78 -31.58 4.75
C ASP A 181 5.82 -32.64 4.40
N ALA A 182 5.48 -33.53 3.44
CA ALA A 182 6.37 -34.60 2.98
C ALA A 182 7.66 -34.09 2.30
N LYS A 183 7.73 -32.78 1.97
CA LYS A 183 8.90 -32.14 1.36
C LYS A 183 9.59 -31.17 2.31
N ALA A 184 9.31 -31.27 3.63
CA ALA A 184 9.97 -30.42 4.62
C ALA A 184 11.48 -30.67 4.63
N TYR A 185 12.23 -29.59 4.80
CA TYR A 185 13.70 -29.64 4.89
C TYR A 185 14.13 -29.66 6.35
N PHE A 186 15.14 -30.47 6.66
CA PHE A 186 15.76 -30.57 8.00
C PHE A 186 17.28 -30.57 7.88
N CYS A 187 17.93 -29.73 8.69
CA CYS A 187 19.38 -29.67 8.85
C CYS A 187 19.73 -29.38 10.31
N TRP A 188 19.93 -30.45 11.09
CA TRP A 188 20.19 -30.33 12.51
C TRP A 188 21.58 -29.74 12.83
N ASP A 189 22.50 -29.74 11.87
CA ASP A 189 23.83 -29.16 11.94
C ASP A 189 23.91 -27.73 11.35
N SER A 190 22.75 -27.10 11.14
CA SER A 190 22.69 -25.72 10.64
C SER A 190 23.49 -24.77 11.55
N LYS A 191 24.08 -23.72 10.95
CA LYS A 191 24.82 -22.70 11.70
C LYS A 191 23.87 -21.90 12.59
N PRO A 192 24.20 -21.72 13.90
CA PRO A 192 23.42 -20.79 14.72
C PRO A 192 23.69 -19.34 14.32
N LEU A 193 22.72 -18.47 14.54
CA LEU A 193 22.95 -17.03 14.49
C LEU A 193 23.83 -16.62 15.67
N THR A 194 24.89 -15.89 15.38
CA THR A 194 25.81 -15.33 16.34
C THR A 194 25.75 -13.81 16.31
N PHE A 195 26.17 -13.14 17.37
CA PHE A 195 26.07 -11.69 17.50
C PHE A 195 27.44 -11.13 17.88
N THR A 196 27.81 -10.03 17.24
CA THR A 196 28.99 -9.27 17.64
C THR A 196 28.70 -8.41 18.87
N PRO A 197 29.71 -8.02 19.66
CA PRO A 197 29.50 -7.09 20.76
C PRO A 197 28.85 -5.78 20.31
N ASP A 198 29.22 -5.25 19.15
CA ASP A 198 28.67 -4.01 18.59
C ASP A 198 27.17 -4.14 18.27
N GLU A 199 26.70 -5.29 17.75
CA GLU A 199 25.29 -5.55 17.50
C GLU A 199 24.49 -5.59 18.81
N VAL A 200 25.04 -6.21 19.86
CA VAL A 200 24.43 -6.30 21.19
C VAL A 200 24.34 -4.91 21.80
N ASP A 201 25.43 -4.13 21.78
CA ASP A 201 25.49 -2.79 22.33
C ASP A 201 24.59 -1.83 21.57
N TRP A 202 24.58 -1.89 20.24
CA TRP A 202 23.68 -1.09 19.42
C TRP A 202 22.20 -1.37 19.76
N PHE A 203 21.82 -2.65 19.87
CA PHE A 203 20.46 -3.05 20.20
C PHE A 203 20.08 -2.58 21.62
N TYR A 204 20.98 -2.71 22.58
CA TYR A 204 20.75 -2.23 23.95
C TYR A 204 20.50 -0.71 23.97
N GLN A 205 21.34 0.07 23.31
CA GLN A 205 21.24 1.54 23.29
C GLN A 205 20.02 2.05 22.51
N HIS A 206 19.67 1.43 21.40
CA HIS A 206 18.67 1.97 20.48
C HIS A 206 17.29 1.34 20.63
N VAL A 207 17.19 0.17 21.19
CA VAL A 207 15.92 -0.54 21.37
C VAL A 207 15.59 -0.67 22.85
N VAL A 208 16.44 -1.35 23.63
CA VAL A 208 16.14 -1.67 25.03
C VAL A 208 16.03 -0.43 25.91
N LEU A 209 17.00 0.48 25.86
CA LEU A 209 16.95 1.72 26.66
C LEU A 209 15.75 2.60 26.27
N LYS A 210 15.44 2.68 24.99
CA LYS A 210 14.26 3.46 24.55
C LYS A 210 12.94 2.84 24.99
N GLU A 211 12.86 1.52 25.07
CA GLU A 211 11.66 0.84 25.59
C GLU A 211 11.59 1.03 27.12
N GLN A 212 12.70 0.92 27.84
CA GLN A 212 12.77 1.18 29.28
C GLN A 212 12.43 2.63 29.61
N GLU A 213 12.91 3.61 28.86
CA GLU A 213 12.53 5.02 29.01
C GLU A 213 11.04 5.24 28.80
N LYS A 214 10.42 4.55 27.82
CA LYS A 214 8.97 4.60 27.60
C LYS A 214 8.19 3.95 28.73
N GLU A 215 8.64 2.80 29.23
CA GLU A 215 8.02 2.10 30.37
C GLU A 215 8.20 2.87 31.67
N GLU A 216 9.36 3.48 31.92
CA GLU A 216 9.58 4.36 33.06
C GLU A 216 8.74 5.64 33.00
N ALA A 217 8.60 6.24 31.82
CA ALA A 217 7.73 7.39 31.62
C ALA A 217 6.26 7.01 31.87
N ALA A 218 5.84 5.84 31.36
CA ALA A 218 4.51 5.28 31.60
C ALA A 218 4.34 4.89 33.09
N GLY A 219 5.35 4.26 33.71
CA GLY A 219 5.36 3.88 35.13
C GLY A 219 5.36 5.07 36.07
N LYS A 220 6.08 6.16 35.75
CA LYS A 220 6.02 7.44 36.48
C LYS A 220 4.66 8.09 36.39
N ALA A 221 4.00 8.00 35.21
CA ALA A 221 2.63 8.46 35.04
C ALA A 221 1.63 7.62 35.85
N VAL A 222 1.79 6.28 35.86
CA VAL A 222 0.96 5.36 36.64
C VAL A 222 1.19 5.53 38.14
N ARG A 223 2.44 5.70 38.63
CA ARG A 223 2.75 5.95 40.05
C ARG A 223 2.22 7.29 40.54
N LYS A 224 2.35 8.37 39.74
CA LYS A 224 1.70 9.66 40.03
C LYS A 224 0.19 9.57 40.10
N ASN A 225 -0.41 8.73 39.27
CA ASN A 225 -1.87 8.49 39.30
C ASN A 225 -2.28 7.58 40.46
N ALA A 226 -1.44 6.59 40.86
CA ALA A 226 -1.71 5.71 41.99
C ALA A 226 -1.58 6.43 43.32
N GLU A 227 -0.59 7.33 43.49
CA GLU A 227 -0.46 8.16 44.69
C GLU A 227 -1.57 9.22 44.78
N LYS A 228 -2.00 9.82 43.67
CA LYS A 228 -3.20 10.66 43.62
C LYS A 228 -4.49 9.89 43.92
N ASN A 229 -4.58 8.61 43.54
CA ASN A 229 -5.76 7.79 43.78
C ASN A 229 -5.80 7.24 45.23
N ARG A 230 -4.66 7.01 45.88
CA ARG A 230 -4.62 6.63 47.34
C ARG A 230 -5.12 7.74 48.25
N ASN A 231 -4.91 9.00 47.90
CA ASN A 231 -5.42 10.15 48.64
C ASN A 231 -6.85 10.53 48.29
N LYS A 232 -7.50 9.86 47.32
CA LYS A 232 -8.89 10.09 46.90
C LYS A 232 -9.86 8.96 47.19
N SER A 233 -9.45 7.88 47.87
CA SER A 233 -10.33 6.74 48.19
C SER A 233 -11.39 7.02 49.28
N ASN A 234 -11.54 8.26 49.72
CA ASN A 234 -12.63 8.69 50.63
C ASN A 234 -13.66 9.62 49.96
N ALA A 235 -13.68 9.74 48.63
CA ALA A 235 -14.78 10.42 47.95
C ALA A 235 -15.78 9.38 47.47
N THR A 236 -16.93 9.38 48.11
CA THR A 236 -18.22 8.74 47.79
C THR A 236 -18.32 8.04 46.44
N LYS A 237 -18.61 6.73 46.48
CA LYS A 237 -19.12 5.94 45.34
C LYS A 237 -20.33 6.69 44.76
N ALA A 238 -20.15 7.35 43.61
CA ALA A 238 -21.24 7.73 42.77
C ALA A 238 -21.91 6.43 42.30
N GLY A 239 -23.18 6.22 42.66
CA GLY A 239 -23.94 5.03 42.29
C GLY A 239 -23.93 4.84 40.78
N THR A 240 -23.94 3.59 40.33
CA THR A 240 -24.17 3.23 38.92
C THR A 240 -25.46 3.95 38.47
N PRO A 241 -25.44 4.71 37.35
CA PRO A 241 -26.64 5.43 36.92
C PRO A 241 -27.78 4.45 36.69
N SER A 242 -29.02 4.85 37.02
CA SER A 242 -30.18 4.00 36.77
C SER A 242 -30.37 3.82 35.27
N PHE A 243 -30.94 2.68 34.86
CA PHE A 243 -31.24 2.40 33.46
C PHE A 243 -32.10 3.50 32.82
N GLU A 244 -33.11 3.99 33.53
CA GLU A 244 -33.99 5.06 33.08
C GLU A 244 -33.24 6.37 32.84
N ALA A 245 -32.27 6.70 33.69
CA ALA A 245 -31.44 7.90 33.51
C ALA A 245 -30.54 7.80 32.31
N ILE A 246 -30.04 6.59 32.00
CA ILE A 246 -29.27 6.33 30.78
C ILE A 246 -30.12 6.50 29.54
N ILE A 247 -31.32 5.86 29.52
CA ILE A 247 -32.26 5.95 28.39
C ILE A 247 -32.64 7.39 28.13
N GLN A 248 -33.07 8.13 29.18
CA GLN A 248 -33.46 9.53 29.04
C GLN A 248 -32.33 10.37 28.43
N ARG A 249 -31.09 10.15 28.86
CA ARG A 249 -29.91 10.85 28.31
C ARG A 249 -29.69 10.52 26.84
N VAL A 250 -29.82 9.25 26.47
CA VAL A 250 -29.61 8.81 25.07
C VAL A 250 -30.77 9.31 24.19
N GLU A 251 -32.01 9.32 24.66
CA GLU A 251 -33.15 9.91 23.95
C GLU A 251 -32.97 11.41 23.74
N ASP A 252 -32.46 12.14 24.72
CA ASP A 252 -32.20 13.58 24.62
C ASP A 252 -31.15 13.85 23.53
N HIS A 253 -30.11 13.01 23.42
CA HIS A 253 -29.15 13.07 22.30
C HIS A 253 -29.81 12.68 20.97
N ALA A 254 -30.59 11.60 20.96
CA ALA A 254 -31.20 11.04 19.76
C ALA A 254 -32.17 11.97 19.06
N ARG A 255 -32.88 12.84 19.82
CA ARG A 255 -33.82 13.85 19.27
C ARG A 255 -33.14 14.76 18.24
N ASN A 256 -31.87 15.04 18.43
CA ASN A 256 -31.11 15.96 17.58
C ASN A 256 -30.19 15.23 16.56
N TRP A 257 -30.17 13.90 16.60
CA TRP A 257 -29.33 13.17 15.65
C TRP A 257 -29.81 13.37 14.22
N ARG A 258 -28.87 13.40 13.31
CA ARG A 258 -29.08 13.47 11.87
C ARG A 258 -29.76 12.21 11.32
N VAL A 259 -29.44 11.06 11.91
CA VAL A 259 -30.02 9.77 11.59
C VAL A 259 -31.20 9.56 12.56
N GLN A 260 -32.43 9.60 12.04
CA GLN A 260 -33.66 9.34 12.78
C GLN A 260 -34.15 7.92 12.51
N PHE A 261 -35.00 7.39 13.38
CA PHE A 261 -35.62 6.07 13.20
C PHE A 261 -36.70 6.14 12.12
N GLN A 262 -36.30 5.86 10.86
CA GLN A 262 -37.16 5.91 9.68
C GLN A 262 -36.76 4.86 8.65
N PRO A 263 -37.63 4.51 7.66
CA PRO A 263 -37.31 3.55 6.60
C PRO A 263 -35.98 3.86 5.94
N GLY A 264 -35.10 2.86 5.83
CA GLY A 264 -33.75 2.98 5.28
C GLY A 264 -32.63 3.34 6.28
N SER A 265 -33.00 3.76 7.54
CA SER A 265 -32.01 4.13 8.56
C SER A 265 -32.17 3.40 9.90
N HIS A 266 -33.07 2.44 9.99
CA HIS A 266 -33.34 1.71 11.24
C HIS A 266 -32.08 1.06 11.83
N HIS A 267 -31.29 0.40 11.01
CA HIS A 267 -30.06 -0.26 11.46
C HIS A 267 -29.06 0.74 12.07
N GLU A 268 -28.77 1.82 11.36
CA GLU A 268 -27.80 2.83 11.80
C GLU A 268 -28.27 3.53 13.09
N TYR A 269 -29.56 3.88 13.18
CA TYR A 269 -30.15 4.46 14.38
C TYR A 269 -30.01 3.52 15.57
N CYS A 270 -30.46 2.26 15.43
CA CYS A 270 -30.42 1.27 16.51
C CYS A 270 -28.97 0.94 16.94
N MET A 271 -28.01 0.84 16.00
CA MET A 271 -26.60 0.66 16.32
C MET A 271 -26.07 1.82 17.16
N ARG A 272 -26.40 3.05 16.80
CA ARG A 272 -25.98 4.26 17.52
C ARG A 272 -26.60 4.32 18.90
N PHE A 273 -27.92 4.09 19.01
CA PHE A 273 -28.62 4.10 20.26
C PHE A 273 -28.11 3.07 21.26
N ALA A 274 -27.96 1.81 20.81
CA ALA A 274 -27.37 0.74 21.61
C ALA A 274 -25.92 1.04 22.02
N GLY A 275 -25.12 1.63 21.15
CA GLY A 275 -23.73 2.03 21.41
C GLY A 275 -23.62 3.08 22.52
N PHE A 276 -24.51 4.08 22.52
CA PHE A 276 -24.54 5.10 23.56
C PHE A 276 -24.97 4.49 24.92
N CYS A 277 -26.03 3.68 24.93
CA CYS A 277 -26.49 2.99 26.15
C CYS A 277 -25.38 2.08 26.72
N HIS A 278 -24.70 1.31 25.86
CA HIS A 278 -23.56 0.45 26.24
C HIS A 278 -22.41 1.26 26.83
N SER A 279 -22.08 2.41 26.23
CA SER A 279 -21.01 3.28 26.71
C SER A 279 -21.32 3.93 28.06
N TYR A 280 -22.59 4.17 28.36
CA TYR A 280 -23.04 4.59 29.70
C TYR A 280 -23.16 3.43 30.69
N GLY A 281 -23.02 2.17 30.26
CA GLY A 281 -23.03 0.99 31.11
C GLY A 281 -24.45 0.43 31.37
N ALA A 282 -25.37 0.61 30.41
CA ALA A 282 -26.70 0.01 30.51
C ALA A 282 -26.64 -1.53 30.62
N ASP A 283 -27.53 -2.13 31.40
CA ASP A 283 -27.65 -3.59 31.44
C ASP A 283 -28.14 -4.15 30.11
N LYS A 284 -27.59 -5.27 29.69
CA LYS A 284 -27.86 -5.90 28.40
C LYS A 284 -29.31 -6.29 28.21
N GLU A 285 -29.88 -6.97 29.21
CA GLU A 285 -31.24 -7.52 29.13
C GLU A 285 -32.29 -6.40 29.19
N GLN A 286 -32.05 -5.41 30.04
CA GLN A 286 -32.92 -4.22 30.14
C GLN A 286 -32.92 -3.44 28.82
N LEU A 287 -31.70 -3.23 28.22
CA LEU A 287 -31.59 -2.54 26.92
C LEU A 287 -32.27 -3.31 25.79
N LEU A 288 -32.03 -4.63 25.72
CA LEU A 288 -32.66 -5.45 24.69
C LEU A 288 -34.19 -5.40 24.78
N ASN A 289 -34.73 -5.60 25.98
CA ASN A 289 -36.19 -5.58 26.20
C ASN A 289 -36.78 -4.21 25.86
N TRP A 290 -36.13 -3.13 26.30
CA TRP A 290 -36.59 -1.77 26.02
C TRP A 290 -36.56 -1.47 24.50
N MET A 291 -35.49 -1.79 23.81
CA MET A 291 -35.35 -1.56 22.35
C MET A 291 -36.34 -2.41 21.54
N LEU A 292 -36.58 -3.66 21.94
CA LEU A 292 -37.62 -4.50 21.31
C LEU A 292 -39.02 -3.92 21.50
N GLN A 293 -39.32 -3.39 22.66
CA GLN A 293 -40.60 -2.74 22.94
C GLN A 293 -40.81 -1.46 22.11
N GLN A 294 -39.76 -0.65 21.93
CA GLN A 294 -39.84 0.62 21.21
C GLN A 294 -39.77 0.46 19.69
N TYR A 295 -38.92 -0.40 19.20
CA TYR A 295 -38.55 -0.47 17.77
C TYR A 295 -38.79 -1.84 17.14
N GLY A 296 -39.07 -2.89 17.93
CA GLY A 296 -39.13 -4.28 17.46
C GLY A 296 -40.24 -4.56 16.45
N CYS A 297 -41.33 -3.76 16.46
CA CYS A 297 -42.42 -3.89 15.47
C CYS A 297 -42.00 -3.41 14.05
N GLN A 298 -40.97 -2.62 13.92
CA GLN A 298 -40.56 -1.99 12.66
C GLN A 298 -39.18 -2.45 12.20
N TYR A 299 -38.41 -3.09 13.09
CA TYR A 299 -37.05 -3.54 12.78
C TYR A 299 -36.68 -4.79 13.59
N ASP A 300 -36.35 -5.88 12.91
CA ASP A 300 -36.04 -7.21 13.48
C ASP A 300 -34.57 -7.41 13.86
N GLY A 301 -33.65 -6.51 13.40
CA GLY A 301 -32.22 -6.60 13.63
C GLY A 301 -31.73 -6.23 15.04
N ILE A 302 -32.60 -5.82 15.97
CA ILE A 302 -32.26 -5.27 17.29
C ILE A 302 -31.46 -6.25 18.14
N LYS A 303 -31.88 -7.52 18.18
CA LYS A 303 -31.21 -8.55 18.97
C LYS A 303 -29.75 -8.76 18.50
N SER A 304 -29.56 -8.80 17.20
CA SER A 304 -28.22 -8.94 16.61
C SER A 304 -27.30 -7.76 16.96
N ILE A 305 -27.84 -6.55 16.95
CA ILE A 305 -27.11 -5.32 17.31
C ILE A 305 -26.70 -5.36 18.78
N VAL A 306 -27.60 -5.61 19.68
CA VAL A 306 -27.34 -5.64 21.14
C VAL A 306 -26.36 -6.77 21.46
N ASP A 307 -26.58 -7.97 20.91
CA ASP A 307 -25.66 -9.10 21.10
C ASP A 307 -24.25 -8.81 20.58
N TRP A 308 -24.13 -8.16 19.43
CA TRP A 308 -22.84 -7.76 18.88
C TRP A 308 -22.16 -6.74 19.79
N MET A 309 -22.88 -5.71 20.25
CA MET A 309 -22.35 -4.64 21.09
C MET A 309 -21.76 -5.19 22.40
N TYR A 310 -22.48 -6.07 23.08
CA TYR A 310 -22.03 -6.65 24.36
C TYR A 310 -21.00 -7.78 24.22
N LYS A 311 -20.78 -8.29 23.00
CA LYS A 311 -19.62 -9.14 22.69
C LYS A 311 -18.31 -8.37 22.56
N HIS A 312 -18.38 -7.03 22.44
CA HIS A 312 -17.24 -6.13 22.28
C HIS A 312 -17.17 -5.13 23.43
N PRO A 313 -16.79 -5.55 24.64
CA PRO A 313 -16.95 -4.74 25.87
C PRO A 313 -15.93 -3.60 26.02
N ALA A 314 -15.08 -3.34 25.05
CA ALA A 314 -14.00 -2.35 25.15
C ALA A 314 -14.45 -0.94 25.59
N ASN A 315 -15.68 -0.57 25.26
CA ASN A 315 -16.26 0.74 25.59
C ASN A 315 -17.40 0.66 26.61
N PHE A 316 -17.63 -0.50 27.25
CA PHE A 316 -18.73 -0.66 28.20
C PHE A 316 -18.52 0.19 29.45
N GLY A 317 -19.50 1.04 29.79
CA GLY A 317 -19.49 1.89 30.98
C GLY A 317 -18.33 2.89 31.01
N CYS A 318 -17.75 3.24 29.86
CA CYS A 318 -16.64 4.19 29.82
C CYS A 318 -17.07 5.66 29.92
N TRP A 319 -18.37 5.97 29.74
CA TRP A 319 -18.91 7.31 29.83
C TRP A 319 -19.50 7.62 31.18
N HIS A 320 -19.45 8.88 31.60
CA HIS A 320 -20.06 9.36 32.84
C HIS A 320 -21.37 10.05 32.56
N LEU A 321 -22.40 9.69 33.36
CA LEU A 321 -23.66 10.39 33.40
C LEU A 321 -23.54 11.50 34.43
N TYR A 322 -23.28 12.74 34.00
CA TYR A 322 -23.23 13.90 34.87
C TYR A 322 -24.62 14.43 35.20
N ALA A 323 -24.89 14.73 36.48
CA ALA A 323 -26.07 15.49 36.86
C ALA A 323 -25.97 16.94 36.29
N PRO A 324 -27.12 17.60 36.06
CA PRO A 324 -27.11 19.00 35.63
C PRO A 324 -26.29 19.86 36.61
N GLY A 325 -25.27 20.57 36.10
CA GLY A 325 -24.35 21.40 36.90
C GLY A 325 -23.15 20.70 37.54
N GLU A 326 -23.00 19.38 37.41
CA GLU A 326 -21.84 18.60 37.94
C GLU A 326 -20.68 18.48 37.00
N ARG A 327 -20.79 19.02 35.78
CA ARG A 327 -19.73 18.85 34.76
C ARG A 327 -18.38 19.34 35.28
N TYR A 328 -17.42 18.40 35.26
CA TYR A 328 -15.97 18.66 35.36
C TYR A 328 -15.45 19.26 36.68
N LYS A 329 -15.89 18.77 37.80
CA LYS A 329 -15.25 19.06 39.11
C LYS A 329 -13.83 18.52 39.24
N ARG A 330 -13.38 17.64 38.32
CA ARG A 330 -12.03 17.08 38.22
C ARG A 330 -11.31 17.55 36.95
N THR A 331 -10.01 17.41 36.90
CA THR A 331 -9.24 17.64 35.66
C THR A 331 -9.71 16.64 34.61
N PRO A 332 -10.17 17.10 33.43
CA PRO A 332 -10.61 16.23 32.36
C PRO A 332 -9.49 15.30 31.87
N ASP A 333 -9.84 14.09 31.48
CA ASP A 333 -8.92 13.09 30.95
C ASP A 333 -9.31 12.69 29.49
N VAL A 334 -8.54 11.74 28.92
CA VAL A 334 -8.78 11.23 27.56
C VAL A 334 -10.21 10.70 27.39
N LYS A 335 -10.80 10.11 28.44
CA LYS A 335 -12.18 9.56 28.36
C LYS A 335 -13.21 10.66 28.20
N ASP A 336 -13.04 11.78 28.90
CA ASP A 336 -13.93 12.93 28.79
C ASP A 336 -13.86 13.55 27.39
N VAL A 337 -12.66 13.66 26.81
CA VAL A 337 -12.48 14.16 25.44
C VAL A 337 -13.15 13.21 24.43
N ARG A 338 -12.91 11.91 24.53
CA ARG A 338 -13.54 10.89 23.65
C ARG A 338 -15.06 10.93 23.77
N GLN A 339 -15.60 11.03 24.99
CA GLN A 339 -17.03 11.12 25.23
C GLN A 339 -17.62 12.39 24.59
N TRP A 340 -16.99 13.55 24.82
CA TRP A 340 -17.45 14.80 24.23
C TRP A 340 -17.46 14.74 22.70
N LEU A 341 -16.34 14.27 22.08
CA LEU A 341 -16.25 14.10 20.65
C LEU A 341 -17.33 13.14 20.11
N SER A 342 -17.49 11.96 20.73
CA SER A 342 -18.46 10.97 20.29
C SER A 342 -19.90 11.44 20.38
N THR A 343 -20.22 12.35 21.32
CA THR A 343 -21.59 12.86 21.49
C THR A 343 -21.91 14.05 20.58
N ARG A 344 -20.91 14.69 20.00
CA ARG A 344 -21.06 15.91 19.20
C ARG A 344 -20.70 15.75 17.74
N LEU A 345 -19.70 14.91 17.45
CA LEU A 345 -19.09 14.79 16.15
C LEU A 345 -19.02 13.33 15.70
N GLU A 346 -19.16 13.11 14.42
CA GLU A 346 -18.68 11.91 13.75
C GLU A 346 -17.26 12.19 13.24
N LEU A 347 -16.36 11.26 13.51
CA LEU A 347 -14.95 11.38 13.13
C LEU A 347 -14.55 10.18 12.29
N ARG A 348 -13.75 10.42 11.25
CA ARG A 348 -13.11 9.40 10.45
C ARG A 348 -11.73 9.88 9.96
N ARG A 349 -10.80 8.97 9.77
CA ARG A 349 -9.49 9.26 9.23
C ARG A 349 -9.34 8.67 7.84
N ASN A 350 -9.16 9.55 6.88
CA ASN A 350 -8.94 9.19 5.49
C ASN A 350 -7.55 8.60 5.31
N THR A 351 -7.44 7.32 4.90
CA THR A 351 -6.16 6.62 4.77
C THR A 351 -5.35 7.08 3.55
N ILE A 352 -5.98 7.71 2.56
CA ILE A 352 -5.32 8.25 1.37
C ILE A 352 -4.60 9.56 1.71
N THR A 353 -5.33 10.52 2.29
CA THR A 353 -4.78 11.83 2.63
C THR A 353 -4.12 11.86 4.01
N ASP A 354 -4.36 10.83 4.83
CA ASP A 354 -3.99 10.73 6.25
C ASP A 354 -4.51 11.89 7.10
N LYS A 355 -5.64 12.46 6.71
CA LYS A 355 -6.29 13.56 7.43
C LYS A 355 -7.53 13.07 8.15
N THR A 356 -7.76 13.59 9.34
CA THR A 356 -9.01 13.40 10.08
C THR A 356 -10.09 14.29 9.47
N GLU A 357 -11.27 13.73 9.29
CA GLU A 357 -12.46 14.41 8.81
C GLU A 357 -13.52 14.34 9.89
N MET A 358 -14.30 15.39 10.03
CA MET A 358 -15.41 15.48 10.96
C MET A 358 -16.70 15.87 10.27
N ARG A 359 -17.82 15.52 10.87
CA ARG A 359 -19.13 16.14 10.65
C ARG A 359 -19.93 16.19 11.95
N GLY A 360 -20.81 17.17 12.09
CA GLY A 360 -21.68 17.28 13.27
C GLY A 360 -22.70 16.15 13.33
N LEU A 361 -22.91 15.57 14.51
CA LEU A 361 -23.98 14.62 14.77
C LEU A 361 -25.35 15.29 14.81
N ASP A 362 -25.38 16.55 15.27
CA ASP A 362 -26.58 17.32 15.49
C ASP A 362 -27.02 18.08 14.24
N ILE A 363 -28.33 17.99 13.92
CA ILE A 363 -28.96 18.74 12.81
C ILE A 363 -28.88 20.24 13.04
N GLN A 364 -28.88 20.71 14.30
CA GLN A 364 -28.84 22.12 14.66
C GLN A 364 -27.49 22.77 14.34
N ASN A 365 -26.43 21.98 14.21
CA ASN A 365 -25.10 22.47 13.81
C ASN A 365 -24.98 22.52 12.28
N THR A 366 -25.65 23.50 11.67
CA THR A 366 -25.78 23.65 10.21
C THR A 366 -24.47 23.90 9.47
N ASN A 367 -23.39 24.33 10.17
CA ASN A 367 -22.12 24.68 9.53
C ASN A 367 -21.27 23.45 9.17
N TYR A 368 -21.49 22.31 9.83
CA TYR A 368 -20.66 21.10 9.69
C TYR A 368 -21.46 19.83 9.38
N PHE A 369 -22.53 19.96 8.60
CA PHE A 369 -23.34 18.80 8.20
C PHE A 369 -22.68 17.93 7.13
N ARG A 370 -21.63 18.43 6.44
CA ARG A 370 -20.81 17.69 5.49
C ARG A 370 -19.50 17.29 6.13
N TRP A 371 -18.89 16.22 5.60
CA TRP A 371 -17.54 15.85 5.98
C TRP A 371 -16.58 16.99 5.68
N THR A 372 -15.89 17.46 6.70
CA THR A 372 -14.93 18.58 6.63
C THR A 372 -13.60 18.10 7.20
N ILE A 373 -12.50 18.43 6.52
CA ILE A 373 -11.16 18.10 7.01
C ILE A 373 -10.90 18.90 8.29
N VAL A 374 -10.40 18.21 9.32
CA VAL A 374 -9.93 18.84 10.54
C VAL A 374 -8.54 19.41 10.25
N ASP A 375 -8.51 20.70 9.93
CA ASP A 375 -7.31 21.52 9.83
C ASP A 375 -7.13 22.37 11.11
N ASP A 376 -6.05 23.13 11.20
CA ASP A 376 -5.74 23.94 12.38
C ASP A 376 -6.91 24.85 12.83
N PRO A 377 -7.61 25.60 11.91
CA PRO A 377 -8.80 26.39 12.29
C PRO A 377 -9.94 25.54 12.87
N ILE A 378 -10.19 24.37 12.30
CA ILE A 378 -11.27 23.46 12.76
C ILE A 378 -10.89 22.82 14.09
N GLU A 379 -9.64 22.40 14.27
CA GLU A 379 -9.14 21.86 15.54
C GLU A 379 -9.27 22.89 16.66
N ASN A 380 -8.85 24.14 16.40
CA ASN A 380 -9.03 25.26 17.34
C ASN A 380 -10.51 25.56 17.65
N SER A 381 -11.40 25.36 16.66
CA SER A 381 -12.84 25.50 16.86
C SER A 381 -13.38 24.40 17.77
N ILE A 382 -12.98 23.13 17.54
CA ILE A 382 -13.35 22.02 18.41
C ILE A 382 -12.88 22.26 19.84
N PHE A 383 -11.63 22.70 20.02
CA PHE A 383 -11.07 23.06 21.30
C PHE A 383 -11.91 24.17 22.00
N SER A 384 -12.25 25.22 21.25
CA SER A 384 -13.06 26.33 21.76
C SER A 384 -14.47 25.86 22.16
N TRP A 385 -15.11 24.97 21.39
CA TRP A 385 -16.43 24.40 21.76
C TRP A 385 -16.36 23.55 23.02
N MET A 386 -15.26 22.78 23.19
CA MET A 386 -15.03 22.04 24.43
C MET A 386 -14.90 22.96 25.65
N ASP A 387 -14.15 24.07 25.52
CA ASP A 387 -13.99 25.05 26.59
C ASP A 387 -15.31 25.75 26.95
N LEU A 388 -16.10 26.14 25.93
CA LEU A 388 -17.45 26.72 26.13
C LEU A 388 -18.40 25.74 26.81
N ASP A 389 -18.29 24.44 26.53
CA ASP A 389 -19.06 23.38 27.21
C ASP A 389 -18.50 23.06 28.62
N GLY A 390 -17.45 23.77 29.07
CA GLY A 390 -16.81 23.60 30.39
C GLY A 390 -15.77 22.48 30.43
N LEU A 391 -15.41 21.87 29.29
CA LEU A 391 -14.38 20.84 29.21
C LEU A 391 -13.02 21.49 28.93
N LYS A 392 -12.35 21.97 30.00
CA LYS A 392 -11.04 22.62 29.90
C LYS A 392 -9.92 21.60 29.79
N ILE A 393 -9.34 21.47 28.61
CA ILE A 393 -8.25 20.52 28.27
C ILE A 393 -7.03 21.27 27.71
N PRO A 394 -5.83 20.75 27.78
CA PRO A 394 -4.72 21.23 26.99
C PRO A 394 -4.90 20.84 25.50
N LEU A 395 -4.52 21.74 24.57
CA LEU A 395 -4.70 21.51 23.11
C LEU A 395 -4.02 20.25 22.62
N ASN A 396 -2.84 19.92 23.13
CA ASN A 396 -2.12 18.69 22.77
C ASN A 396 -2.90 17.40 23.12
N LEU A 397 -3.83 17.44 24.08
CA LEU A 397 -4.66 16.27 24.41
C LEU A 397 -5.71 16.02 23.32
N LEU A 398 -6.27 17.09 22.74
CA LEU A 398 -7.18 16.97 21.61
C LEU A 398 -6.45 16.38 20.40
N ASP A 399 -5.28 16.92 20.03
CA ASP A 399 -4.45 16.41 18.93
C ASP A 399 -4.12 14.91 19.11
N ILE A 400 -3.70 14.49 20.31
CA ILE A 400 -3.43 13.08 20.62
C ILE A 400 -4.66 12.20 20.38
N VAL A 401 -5.85 12.64 20.78
CA VAL A 401 -7.09 11.87 20.60
C VAL A 401 -7.49 11.80 19.13
N LEU A 402 -7.44 12.92 18.40
CA LEU A 402 -7.77 13.00 16.98
C LEU A 402 -6.83 12.16 16.09
N ASN A 403 -5.57 11.97 16.54
CA ASN A 403 -4.57 11.16 15.84
C ASN A 403 -4.42 9.73 16.38
N SER A 404 -5.31 9.29 17.28
CA SER A 404 -5.29 7.95 17.87
C SER A 404 -6.21 6.95 17.14
N ASP A 405 -6.24 5.70 17.65
CA ASP A 405 -7.14 4.63 17.23
C ASP A 405 -8.63 4.90 17.53
N PHE A 406 -8.92 5.95 18.29
CA PHE A 406 -10.28 6.40 18.55
C PHE A 406 -11.01 6.83 17.27
N VAL A 407 -10.29 7.40 16.30
CA VAL A 407 -10.83 7.83 15.02
C VAL A 407 -10.80 6.68 14.02
N ARG A 408 -11.98 6.23 13.57
CA ARG A 408 -12.13 5.13 12.60
C ARG A 408 -11.40 5.47 11.30
N ARG A 409 -10.52 4.59 10.85
CA ARG A 409 -9.88 4.70 9.55
C ARG A 409 -10.82 4.23 8.45
N TYR A 410 -10.81 4.93 7.32
CA TYR A 410 -11.57 4.56 6.12
C TYR A 410 -10.76 4.85 4.86
N ASN A 411 -11.00 4.06 3.83
CA ASN A 411 -10.44 4.29 2.50
C ASN A 411 -11.56 4.72 1.55
N PRO A 412 -11.58 5.98 1.07
CA PRO A 412 -12.65 6.48 0.21
C PRO A 412 -12.77 5.76 -1.13
N LEU A 413 -11.65 5.24 -1.68
CA LEU A 413 -11.66 4.49 -2.93
C LEU A 413 -12.31 3.12 -2.71
N THR A 414 -11.98 2.44 -1.61
CA THR A 414 -12.58 1.15 -1.27
C THR A 414 -14.07 1.29 -0.94
N GLU A 415 -14.46 2.29 -0.13
CA GLU A 415 -15.88 2.55 0.18
C GLU A 415 -16.69 2.84 -1.09
N PHE A 416 -16.14 3.58 -2.04
CA PHE A 416 -16.77 3.79 -3.33
C PHE A 416 -16.98 2.47 -4.08
N LEU A 417 -15.93 1.65 -4.20
CA LEU A 417 -16.01 0.38 -4.91
C LEU A 417 -16.99 -0.61 -4.27
N GLU A 418 -17.06 -0.64 -2.94
CA GLU A 418 -18.03 -1.48 -2.18
C GLU A 418 -19.48 -1.04 -2.37
N SER A 419 -19.72 0.22 -2.74
CA SER A 419 -21.04 0.77 -2.99
C SER A 419 -21.58 0.50 -4.40
N LEU A 420 -20.78 -0.08 -5.30
CA LEU A 420 -21.12 -0.28 -6.70
C LEU A 420 -22.11 -1.45 -6.89
N PRO A 421 -22.95 -1.39 -7.95
CA PRO A 421 -23.75 -2.54 -8.35
C PRO A 421 -22.86 -3.68 -8.86
N GLU A 422 -23.36 -4.89 -8.84
CA GLU A 422 -22.69 -6.03 -9.49
C GLU A 422 -22.77 -5.88 -11.02
N TRP A 423 -21.64 -6.09 -11.72
CA TRP A 423 -21.59 -6.19 -13.18
C TRP A 423 -21.24 -7.63 -13.56
N LYS A 424 -21.93 -8.19 -14.58
CA LYS A 424 -21.76 -9.56 -15.06
C LYS A 424 -21.42 -9.57 -16.56
N GLU A 425 -20.75 -10.62 -16.98
CA GLU A 425 -20.50 -10.85 -18.39
C GLU A 425 -21.84 -10.98 -19.16
N GLY A 426 -22.01 -10.15 -20.20
CA GLY A 426 -23.28 -9.98 -20.90
C GLY A 426 -24.00 -8.65 -20.62
N ASP A 427 -23.64 -7.95 -19.55
CA ASP A 427 -24.10 -6.59 -19.31
C ASP A 427 -23.46 -5.60 -20.32
N PRO A 428 -24.00 -4.38 -20.48
CA PRO A 428 -23.44 -3.38 -21.38
C PRO A 428 -21.96 -3.07 -21.13
N ASP A 429 -21.23 -2.81 -22.24
CA ASP A 429 -19.81 -2.44 -22.18
C ASP A 429 -19.62 -0.93 -21.96
N TYR A 430 -19.71 -0.50 -20.71
CA TYR A 430 -19.59 0.91 -20.30
C TYR A 430 -18.17 1.47 -20.51
N ILE A 431 -17.12 0.65 -20.39
CA ILE A 431 -15.74 1.07 -20.67
C ILE A 431 -15.59 1.33 -22.18
N GLY A 432 -16.09 0.44 -23.01
CA GLY A 432 -16.09 0.62 -24.45
C GLY A 432 -16.95 1.81 -24.90
N GLU A 433 -18.08 2.07 -24.26
CA GLU A 433 -18.91 3.25 -24.55
C GLU A 433 -18.14 4.55 -24.21
N LEU A 434 -17.50 4.61 -23.05
CA LEU A 434 -16.71 5.78 -22.66
C LEU A 434 -15.51 5.99 -23.60
N SER A 435 -14.81 4.93 -23.99
CA SER A 435 -13.67 5.02 -24.91
C SER A 435 -14.07 5.61 -26.26
N ARG A 436 -15.25 5.28 -26.81
CA ARG A 436 -15.77 5.82 -28.08
C ARG A 436 -16.05 7.33 -28.03
N ARG A 437 -16.13 7.95 -26.83
CA ARG A 437 -16.23 9.41 -26.69
C ARG A 437 -14.92 10.13 -27.05
N VAL A 438 -13.80 9.41 -27.02
CA VAL A 438 -12.49 9.87 -27.49
C VAL A 438 -12.25 9.28 -28.87
N VAL A 439 -12.44 10.08 -29.91
CA VAL A 439 -12.18 9.66 -31.28
C VAL A 439 -10.71 9.91 -31.57
N VAL A 440 -9.99 8.84 -31.92
CA VAL A 440 -8.57 8.90 -32.26
C VAL A 440 -8.37 8.90 -33.75
N LYS A 441 -7.27 9.49 -34.22
CA LYS A 441 -6.89 9.40 -35.64
C LYS A 441 -6.61 7.95 -36.03
N ASN A 442 -6.74 7.64 -37.32
CA ASN A 442 -6.62 6.27 -37.80
C ASN A 442 -5.32 6.04 -38.57
N TYR A 443 -4.37 5.31 -37.99
CA TYR A 443 -3.12 4.86 -38.63
C TYR A 443 -2.98 3.33 -38.45
N PRO A 444 -3.70 2.52 -39.25
CA PRO A 444 -3.82 1.06 -39.06
C PRO A 444 -2.47 0.32 -39.09
N THR A 445 -1.55 0.77 -39.94
CA THR A 445 -0.20 0.17 -40.08
C THR A 445 0.66 0.33 -38.82
N HIS A 446 0.26 1.20 -37.90
CA HIS A 446 0.90 1.46 -36.64
C HIS A 446 0.05 1.03 -35.44
N PHE A 447 -0.95 0.20 -35.63
CA PHE A 447 -1.89 -0.20 -34.57
C PHE A 447 -2.54 1.00 -33.83
N HIS A 448 -2.67 2.14 -34.53
CA HIS A 448 -3.33 3.34 -34.02
C HIS A 448 -4.74 3.42 -34.62
N THR A 449 -5.66 2.68 -34.00
CA THR A 449 -7.07 2.58 -34.40
C THR A 449 -7.97 2.77 -33.21
N GLN A 450 -9.27 3.07 -33.47
CA GLN A 450 -10.24 3.19 -32.35
C GLN A 450 -10.41 1.87 -31.59
N GLN A 451 -10.25 0.74 -32.22
CA GLN A 451 -10.34 -0.57 -31.56
C GLN A 451 -9.17 -0.78 -30.61
N GLU A 452 -7.96 -0.51 -31.05
CA GLU A 452 -6.75 -0.62 -30.20
C GLU A 452 -6.80 0.38 -29.03
N PHE A 453 -7.26 1.61 -29.29
CA PHE A 453 -7.49 2.59 -28.23
C PHE A 453 -8.45 2.07 -27.16
N THR A 454 -9.59 1.50 -27.59
CA THR A 454 -10.60 0.95 -26.67
C THR A 454 -9.99 -0.15 -25.80
N GLU A 455 -9.20 -1.04 -26.39
CA GLU A 455 -8.55 -2.13 -25.65
C GLU A 455 -7.48 -1.61 -24.66
N MET A 456 -6.62 -0.70 -25.10
CA MET A 456 -5.60 -0.13 -24.20
C MET A 456 -6.22 0.74 -23.12
N PHE A 457 -7.28 1.49 -23.42
CA PHE A 457 -8.04 2.25 -22.42
C PHE A 457 -8.69 1.32 -21.39
N ARG A 458 -9.25 0.17 -21.83
CA ARG A 458 -9.82 -0.86 -20.96
C ARG A 458 -8.75 -1.40 -20.00
N LYS A 459 -7.58 -1.78 -20.51
CA LYS A 459 -6.47 -2.24 -19.68
C LYS A 459 -6.03 -1.18 -18.66
N TRP A 460 -5.92 0.05 -19.10
CA TRP A 460 -5.49 1.16 -18.25
C TRP A 460 -6.49 1.47 -17.13
N ILE A 461 -7.79 1.55 -17.41
CA ILE A 461 -8.81 1.87 -16.40
C ILE A 461 -9.02 0.71 -15.41
N VAL A 462 -8.96 -0.55 -15.88
CA VAL A 462 -9.00 -1.72 -15.00
C VAL A 462 -7.74 -1.76 -14.12
N GLY A 463 -6.57 -1.46 -14.66
CA GLY A 463 -5.33 -1.31 -13.92
C GLY A 463 -5.43 -0.23 -12.84
N MET A 464 -6.07 0.91 -13.12
CA MET A 464 -6.34 1.96 -12.15
C MET A 464 -7.21 1.46 -10.98
N VAL A 465 -8.30 0.76 -11.27
CA VAL A 465 -9.19 0.20 -10.24
C VAL A 465 -8.49 -0.90 -9.46
N ALA A 466 -7.66 -1.72 -10.10
CA ALA A 466 -6.87 -2.76 -9.46
C ALA A 466 -5.89 -2.20 -8.40
N CYS A 467 -5.31 -1.01 -8.66
CA CYS A 467 -4.49 -0.30 -7.65
C CYS A 467 -5.28 0.07 -6.40
N TRP A 468 -6.56 0.43 -6.54
CA TRP A 468 -7.40 0.80 -5.40
C TRP A 468 -7.82 -0.40 -4.54
N VAL A 469 -7.89 -1.60 -5.15
CA VAL A 469 -8.29 -2.85 -4.50
C VAL A 469 -7.11 -3.54 -3.83
N SER A 470 -5.92 -3.50 -4.44
CA SER A 470 -4.78 -4.28 -3.98
C SER A 470 -3.55 -3.41 -3.69
N PRO A 471 -3.01 -3.46 -2.46
CA PRO A 471 -1.81 -2.70 -2.09
C PRO A 471 -0.53 -3.17 -2.80
N ARG A 472 -0.60 -4.27 -3.56
CA ARG A 472 0.55 -4.84 -4.29
C ARG A 472 0.53 -4.52 -5.78
N VAL A 473 -0.50 -3.85 -6.25
CA VAL A 473 -0.68 -3.51 -7.66
C VAL A 473 -0.39 -2.04 -7.86
N VAL A 474 0.33 -1.72 -8.91
CA VAL A 474 0.51 -0.37 -9.44
C VAL A 474 0.18 -0.38 -10.92
N ASN A 475 -0.44 0.69 -11.41
CA ASN A 475 -0.70 0.84 -12.83
C ASN A 475 0.56 1.37 -13.53
N GLU A 476 1.31 0.49 -14.16
CA GLU A 476 2.56 0.84 -14.84
C GLU A 476 2.36 1.57 -16.16
N MET A 477 1.12 1.74 -16.63
CA MET A 477 0.77 2.37 -17.88
C MET A 477 0.44 3.84 -17.68
N VAL A 478 0.94 4.69 -18.55
CA VAL A 478 0.65 6.12 -18.60
C VAL A 478 -0.16 6.41 -19.86
N LEU A 479 -1.45 6.73 -19.71
CA LEU A 479 -2.33 7.05 -20.85
C LEU A 479 -2.17 8.52 -21.23
N ILE A 480 -1.74 8.79 -22.47
CA ILE A 480 -1.43 10.14 -22.94
C ILE A 480 -2.27 10.48 -24.15
N LEU A 481 -2.97 11.61 -24.08
CA LEU A 481 -3.75 12.14 -25.19
C LEU A 481 -3.02 13.35 -25.80
N VAL A 482 -2.63 13.22 -27.08
CA VAL A 482 -1.95 14.29 -27.82
C VAL A 482 -2.87 14.86 -28.91
N GLY A 483 -2.66 16.12 -29.29
CA GLY A 483 -3.44 16.79 -30.35
C GLY A 483 -3.67 18.27 -30.05
N LYS A 484 -4.35 18.95 -30.96
CA LYS A 484 -4.60 20.43 -30.88
C LYS A 484 -5.19 20.85 -29.54
N GLY A 485 -4.91 22.08 -29.13
CA GLY A 485 -5.55 22.72 -27.98
C GLY A 485 -7.08 22.79 -28.14
N GLY A 486 -7.82 22.80 -27.04
CA GLY A 486 -9.30 22.90 -27.05
C GLY A 486 -10.08 21.61 -27.28
N LEU A 487 -9.42 20.44 -27.42
CA LEU A 487 -10.09 19.14 -27.64
C LEU A 487 -10.57 18.47 -26.34
N TYR A 488 -10.67 19.18 -25.23
CA TYR A 488 -11.11 18.65 -23.91
C TYR A 488 -10.23 17.53 -23.30
N LYS A 489 -8.97 17.37 -23.72
CA LYS A 489 -8.07 16.30 -23.23
C LYS A 489 -7.94 16.30 -21.69
N THR A 490 -7.52 17.40 -21.11
CA THR A 490 -7.37 17.55 -19.64
C THR A 490 -8.72 17.45 -18.94
N SER A 491 -9.78 18.02 -19.51
CA SER A 491 -11.14 17.90 -18.97
C SER A 491 -11.63 16.46 -18.97
N PHE A 492 -11.34 15.66 -19.99
CA PHE A 492 -11.69 14.25 -20.03
C PHE A 492 -11.15 13.50 -18.81
N PHE A 493 -9.86 13.65 -18.52
CA PHE A 493 -9.25 13.01 -17.35
C PHE A 493 -9.79 13.55 -16.02
N GLN A 494 -10.05 14.85 -15.94
CA GLN A 494 -10.63 15.46 -14.72
C GLN A 494 -12.02 14.89 -14.41
N TYR A 495 -12.83 14.65 -15.43
CA TYR A 495 -14.19 14.11 -15.28
C TYR A 495 -14.22 12.58 -15.27
N LEU A 496 -13.09 11.91 -15.43
CA LEU A 496 -13.03 10.45 -15.32
C LEU A 496 -13.36 9.98 -13.91
N LEU A 497 -12.93 10.71 -12.86
CA LEU A 497 -13.31 10.40 -11.49
C LEU A 497 -14.72 10.92 -11.17
N PRO A 498 -15.54 10.11 -10.45
CA PRO A 498 -16.88 10.53 -10.03
C PRO A 498 -16.80 11.73 -9.07
N PRO A 499 -17.90 12.50 -8.92
CA PRO A 499 -17.92 13.73 -8.12
C PRO A 499 -17.35 13.56 -6.70
N GLU A 500 -17.68 12.45 -6.02
CA GLU A 500 -17.24 12.10 -4.67
C GLU A 500 -15.74 11.79 -4.58
N LEU A 501 -15.12 11.32 -5.66
CA LEU A 501 -13.68 11.03 -5.73
C LEU A 501 -12.87 12.12 -6.45
N ARG A 502 -13.50 13.15 -6.99
CA ARG A 502 -12.83 14.16 -7.80
C ARG A 502 -11.76 14.95 -7.05
N GLN A 503 -11.83 15.04 -5.72
CA GLN A 503 -10.78 15.61 -4.88
C GLN A 503 -9.47 14.79 -4.93
N TYR A 504 -9.51 13.54 -5.37
CA TYR A 504 -8.34 12.67 -5.56
C TYR A 504 -7.77 12.76 -6.99
N TYR A 505 -8.24 13.69 -7.79
CA TYR A 505 -7.61 14.10 -9.04
C TYR A 505 -6.56 15.19 -8.76
N ALA A 506 -5.44 15.12 -9.46
CA ALA A 506 -4.46 16.21 -9.51
C ALA A 506 -4.09 16.49 -10.96
N ASN A 507 -3.84 17.77 -11.27
CA ASN A 507 -3.19 18.21 -12.49
C ASN A 507 -1.81 18.72 -12.09
N ASP A 508 -0.75 18.15 -12.65
CA ASP A 508 0.63 18.50 -12.33
C ASP A 508 1.41 18.71 -13.63
N SER A 509 2.09 19.85 -13.71
CA SER A 509 2.98 20.22 -14.82
C SER A 509 4.46 20.14 -14.42
N THR A 510 4.77 19.65 -13.20
CA THR A 510 6.16 19.58 -12.73
C THR A 510 6.94 18.49 -13.43
N ALA A 511 8.16 18.81 -13.86
CA ALA A 511 9.07 17.87 -14.49
C ALA A 511 10.02 17.17 -13.49
N ASP A 512 9.87 17.41 -12.18
CA ASP A 512 10.74 16.83 -11.15
C ASP A 512 10.06 15.70 -10.39
N TYR A 513 10.23 14.49 -10.91
CA TYR A 513 9.65 13.27 -10.35
C TYR A 513 10.38 12.77 -9.08
N ASN A 514 11.50 13.37 -8.67
CA ASN A 514 12.17 13.09 -7.40
C ASN A 514 11.67 13.99 -6.26
N ASN A 515 10.86 14.98 -6.57
CA ASN A 515 10.32 15.90 -5.57
C ASN A 515 9.41 15.16 -4.59
N LYS A 516 9.54 15.48 -3.30
CA LYS A 516 8.70 14.92 -2.25
C LYS A 516 7.21 15.24 -2.46
N ASP A 517 6.89 16.38 -3.03
CA ASP A 517 5.51 16.79 -3.29
C ASP A 517 4.86 15.89 -4.35
N PHE A 518 5.59 15.53 -5.43
CA PHE A 518 5.11 14.58 -6.42
C PHE A 518 4.92 13.18 -5.83
N LEU A 519 5.85 12.73 -4.98
CA LEU A 519 5.72 11.45 -4.27
C LEU A 519 4.49 11.45 -3.34
N GLU A 520 4.18 12.55 -2.68
CA GLU A 520 2.99 12.70 -1.86
C GLU A 520 1.71 12.69 -2.70
N LEU A 521 1.72 13.32 -3.89
CA LEU A 521 0.61 13.22 -4.84
C LEU A 521 0.36 11.76 -5.25
N CYS A 522 1.40 10.99 -5.59
CA CYS A 522 1.27 9.58 -5.95
C CYS A 522 0.63 8.73 -4.83
N ALA A 523 0.86 9.09 -3.57
CA ALA A 523 0.25 8.40 -2.43
C ALA A 523 -1.15 8.91 -2.09
N SER A 524 -1.43 10.22 -2.29
CA SER A 524 -2.65 10.88 -1.82
C SER A 524 -3.71 11.13 -2.90
N LYS A 525 -3.43 10.75 -4.14
CA LYS A 525 -4.36 10.89 -5.27
C LYS A 525 -4.71 9.53 -5.87
N ALA A 526 -5.80 9.48 -6.63
CA ALA A 526 -6.24 8.32 -7.40
C ALA A 526 -5.85 8.43 -8.88
N LEU A 527 -5.78 9.66 -9.40
CA LEU A 527 -5.42 9.97 -10.77
C LEU A 527 -4.63 11.28 -10.82
N ILE A 528 -3.46 11.24 -11.46
CA ILE A 528 -2.61 12.42 -11.71
C ILE A 528 -2.51 12.61 -13.20
N CYS A 529 -2.92 13.78 -13.69
CA CYS A 529 -2.75 14.20 -15.07
C CYS A 529 -1.49 15.06 -15.20
N LEU A 530 -0.54 14.57 -15.98
CA LEU A 530 0.68 15.29 -16.34
C LEU A 530 0.34 16.19 -17.54
N ASP A 531 0.10 17.47 -17.29
CA ASP A 531 -0.26 18.41 -18.35
C ASP A 531 1.00 18.88 -19.09
N GLU A 532 0.89 19.12 -20.40
CA GLU A 532 2.01 19.42 -21.29
C GLU A 532 3.13 18.38 -21.19
N PHE A 533 2.74 17.10 -21.12
CA PHE A 533 3.66 16.01 -20.92
C PHE A 533 4.68 15.88 -22.05
N GLU A 534 5.95 15.83 -21.66
CA GLU A 534 7.06 15.40 -22.50
C GLU A 534 7.82 14.29 -21.77
N THR A 535 8.36 13.32 -22.52
CA THR A 535 9.10 12.21 -21.88
C THR A 535 10.29 12.74 -21.09
N PRO A 536 10.39 12.37 -19.79
CA PRO A 536 11.53 12.79 -18.97
C PRO A 536 12.87 12.35 -19.55
N MET A 537 13.89 13.14 -19.36
CA MET A 537 15.27 12.84 -19.80
C MET A 537 16.23 12.72 -18.60
N GLY A 538 17.32 11.98 -18.79
CA GLY A 538 18.42 11.88 -17.85
C GLY A 538 18.00 11.33 -16.48
N LYS A 539 18.33 12.03 -15.39
CA LYS A 539 18.02 11.60 -14.03
C LYS A 539 16.51 11.52 -13.75
N ASN A 540 15.72 12.40 -14.36
CA ASN A 540 14.28 12.42 -14.21
C ASN A 540 13.61 11.21 -14.85
N LEU A 541 14.17 10.66 -15.92
CA LEU A 541 13.70 9.44 -16.55
C LEU A 541 13.82 8.23 -15.61
N SER A 542 14.96 8.06 -14.97
CA SER A 542 15.17 6.96 -14.00
C SER A 542 14.24 7.09 -12.79
N ALA A 543 14.01 8.32 -12.31
CA ALA A 543 13.06 8.60 -11.24
C ALA A 543 11.63 8.26 -11.65
N PHE A 544 11.20 8.71 -12.82
CA PHE A 544 9.88 8.42 -13.37
C PHE A 544 9.65 6.91 -13.54
N LYS A 545 10.59 6.21 -14.18
CA LYS A 545 10.54 4.74 -14.33
C LYS A 545 10.42 4.02 -12.99
N SER A 546 11.16 4.48 -11.98
CA SER A 546 11.12 3.92 -10.63
C SER A 546 9.77 4.16 -9.94
N ILE A 547 9.18 5.35 -10.08
CA ILE A 547 7.90 5.68 -9.46
C ILE A 547 6.77 4.88 -10.09
N VAL A 548 6.67 4.86 -11.41
CA VAL A 548 5.59 4.17 -12.13
C VAL A 548 5.50 2.68 -11.79
N THR A 549 6.59 2.05 -11.34
CA THR A 549 6.63 0.62 -11.04
C THR A 549 6.57 0.27 -9.56
N LYS A 550 6.65 1.27 -8.65
CA LYS A 550 6.68 1.00 -7.20
C LYS A 550 5.28 1.01 -6.60
N PRO A 551 4.82 -0.09 -5.97
CA PRO A 551 3.52 -0.12 -5.30
C PRO A 551 3.53 0.64 -3.96
N THR A 552 4.72 0.97 -3.41
CA THR A 552 4.86 1.70 -2.15
C THR A 552 5.87 2.84 -2.28
N ILE A 553 5.57 3.92 -1.58
CA ILE A 553 6.38 5.14 -1.56
C ILE A 553 6.80 5.38 -0.11
N THR A 554 8.11 5.46 0.13
CA THR A 554 8.65 5.81 1.45
C THR A 554 8.81 7.32 1.54
N LEU A 555 8.01 7.95 2.39
CA LEU A 555 8.00 9.39 2.55
C LEU A 555 7.90 9.78 4.03
N ARG A 556 8.65 10.82 4.43
CA ARG A 556 8.43 11.49 5.70
C ARG A 556 7.60 12.74 5.45
N ARG A 557 6.34 12.73 5.89
CA ARG A 557 5.44 13.89 5.83
C ARG A 557 5.96 15.04 6.68
N PRO A 558 5.61 16.29 6.34
CA PRO A 558 5.92 17.43 7.20
C PRO A 558 5.47 17.16 8.65
N TYR A 559 6.31 17.54 9.62
CA TYR A 559 6.09 17.34 11.06
C TYR A 559 6.00 15.90 11.55
N ALA A 560 6.00 14.89 10.70
CA ALA A 560 6.04 13.49 11.13
C ALA A 560 7.39 13.14 11.75
N ARG A 561 7.39 12.39 12.86
CA ARG A 561 8.63 11.94 13.52
C ARG A 561 9.34 10.85 12.72
N TYR A 562 8.58 10.02 12.00
CA TYR A 562 9.06 8.84 11.29
C TYR A 562 8.68 8.90 9.81
N SER A 563 9.49 8.24 8.96
CA SER A 563 9.11 7.94 7.59
C SER A 563 8.04 6.85 7.58
N SER A 564 7.05 6.99 6.71
CA SER A 564 5.98 6.01 6.52
C SER A 564 6.08 5.40 5.13
N GLN A 565 5.77 4.12 5.01
CA GLN A 565 5.49 3.50 3.73
C GLN A 565 4.03 3.76 3.38
N LEU A 566 3.80 4.48 2.31
CA LEU A 566 2.49 4.83 1.78
C LEU A 566 2.22 3.98 0.53
N LEU A 567 0.96 3.63 0.29
CA LEU A 567 0.55 2.96 -0.94
C LEU A 567 0.61 3.93 -2.11
N HIS A 568 1.03 3.45 -3.26
CA HIS A 568 0.93 4.19 -4.51
C HIS A 568 -0.47 3.98 -5.09
N ASN A 569 -1.37 4.92 -4.82
CA ASN A 569 -2.78 4.82 -5.24
C ASN A 569 -3.04 5.44 -6.61
N ALA A 570 -2.17 6.34 -7.06
CA ALA A 570 -2.40 7.13 -8.27
C ALA A 570 -2.05 6.36 -9.54
N SER A 571 -2.97 6.36 -10.50
CA SER A 571 -2.61 6.09 -11.89
C SER A 571 -2.20 7.38 -12.58
N LEU A 572 -1.31 7.27 -13.56
CA LEU A 572 -0.83 8.41 -14.32
C LEU A 572 -1.52 8.50 -15.68
N CYS A 573 -1.86 9.72 -16.06
CA CYS A 573 -2.25 10.07 -17.42
C CYS A 573 -1.54 11.35 -17.85
N GLY A 574 -1.62 11.73 -19.11
CA GLY A 574 -0.97 12.94 -19.60
C GLY A 574 -1.69 13.55 -20.77
N THR A 575 -1.46 14.85 -20.98
CA THR A 575 -1.93 15.58 -22.17
C THR A 575 -0.78 16.36 -22.79
N SER A 576 -0.77 16.46 -24.11
CA SER A 576 0.17 17.34 -24.82
C SER A 576 -0.47 17.95 -26.06
N ASN A 577 -0.05 19.17 -26.39
CA ASN A 577 -0.38 19.80 -27.66
C ASN A 577 0.65 19.42 -28.74
N ASN A 578 1.82 18.94 -28.33
CA ASN A 578 2.82 18.41 -29.22
C ASN A 578 2.51 16.91 -29.48
N ILE A 579 2.68 16.47 -30.73
CA ILE A 579 2.47 15.07 -31.12
C ILE A 579 3.73 14.27 -30.83
N HIS A 580 4.90 14.84 -31.09
CA HIS A 580 6.18 14.16 -30.89
C HIS A 580 6.70 14.45 -29.47
N ILE A 581 6.41 13.51 -28.56
CA ILE A 581 6.69 13.65 -27.14
C ILE A 581 7.64 12.58 -26.59
N ILE A 582 7.88 11.50 -27.36
CA ILE A 582 8.70 10.37 -26.93
C ILE A 582 10.16 10.62 -27.35
N SER A 583 11.07 10.74 -26.37
CA SER A 583 12.50 10.98 -26.59
C SER A 583 13.38 9.76 -26.33
N GLU A 584 12.79 8.62 -25.94
CA GLU A 584 13.51 7.39 -25.60
C GLU A 584 13.07 6.19 -26.43
N GLN A 585 13.93 5.18 -26.50
CA GLN A 585 13.62 3.93 -27.23
C GLN A 585 12.71 2.98 -26.44
N GLU A 586 12.80 2.97 -25.10
CA GLU A 586 11.94 2.15 -24.25
C GLU A 586 10.58 2.81 -24.02
N THR A 587 9.62 2.51 -24.86
CA THR A 587 8.30 3.19 -24.91
C THR A 587 7.16 2.39 -24.26
N ARG A 588 7.44 1.21 -23.70
CA ARG A 588 6.43 0.24 -23.23
C ARG A 588 5.47 0.74 -22.14
N ARG A 589 5.75 1.90 -21.52
CA ARG A 589 4.89 2.48 -20.49
C ARG A 589 3.90 3.51 -21.00
N TYR A 590 4.17 4.05 -22.19
CA TYR A 590 3.42 5.18 -22.74
C TYR A 590 2.37 4.70 -23.71
N LEU A 591 1.10 4.92 -23.36
CA LEU A 591 -0.06 4.69 -24.23
C LEU A 591 -0.44 6.03 -24.87
N VAL A 592 0.26 6.44 -25.94
CA VAL A 592 0.10 7.75 -26.56
C VAL A 592 -0.94 7.68 -27.68
N TRP A 593 -1.95 8.54 -27.67
CA TRP A 593 -3.03 8.54 -28.64
C TRP A 593 -3.25 9.92 -29.23
N GLU A 594 -3.16 10.07 -30.53
CA GLU A 594 -3.50 11.31 -31.23
C GLU A 594 -5.01 11.41 -31.37
N VAL A 595 -5.57 12.45 -30.72
CA VAL A 595 -7.01 12.67 -30.64
C VAL A 595 -7.48 13.55 -31.78
N GLU A 596 -8.52 13.12 -32.44
CA GLU A 596 -9.24 13.93 -33.44
C GLU A 596 -10.32 14.78 -32.75
N ARG A 597 -11.10 14.16 -31.85
CA ARG A 597 -12.22 14.80 -31.15
C ARG A 597 -12.51 14.07 -29.84
N ILE A 598 -12.89 14.81 -28.80
CA ILE A 598 -13.46 14.30 -27.54
C ILE A 598 -14.85 14.92 -27.37
N GLN A 599 -15.86 14.09 -27.04
CA GLN A 599 -17.16 14.59 -26.62
C GLN A 599 -17.01 15.33 -25.29
N SER A 600 -17.63 16.51 -25.19
CA SER A 600 -17.55 17.31 -23.95
C SER A 600 -18.02 16.51 -22.74
N PRO A 601 -17.16 16.24 -21.75
CA PRO A 601 -17.55 15.48 -20.56
C PRO A 601 -18.53 16.25 -19.66
N ARG A 602 -18.72 17.56 -19.93
CA ARG A 602 -19.70 18.40 -19.23
C ARG A 602 -21.11 18.21 -19.76
N GLU A 603 -21.23 17.97 -21.07
CA GLU A 603 -22.51 17.85 -21.77
C GLU A 603 -23.02 16.40 -21.82
N THR A 604 -22.09 15.44 -21.75
CA THR A 604 -22.42 14.01 -21.80
C THR A 604 -22.02 13.35 -20.48
N PRO A 605 -22.98 13.18 -19.55
CA PRO A 605 -22.70 12.56 -18.24
C PRO A 605 -22.11 11.16 -18.38
N ILE A 606 -21.20 10.80 -17.48
CA ILE A 606 -20.61 9.47 -17.38
C ILE A 606 -21.41 8.67 -16.34
N ASP A 607 -21.80 7.44 -16.69
CA ASP A 607 -22.36 6.51 -15.73
C ASP A 607 -21.23 5.87 -14.91
N TYR A 608 -20.81 6.58 -13.87
CA TYR A 608 -19.68 6.16 -13.04
C TYR A 608 -19.93 4.85 -12.31
N ARG A 609 -21.17 4.61 -11.86
CA ARG A 609 -21.45 3.41 -11.06
C ARG A 609 -21.27 2.14 -11.87
N HIS A 610 -21.78 2.09 -13.10
CA HIS A 610 -21.64 0.91 -13.95
C HIS A 610 -20.25 0.82 -14.60
N LEU A 611 -19.65 1.97 -14.97
CA LEU A 611 -18.28 2.01 -15.48
C LEU A 611 -17.28 1.37 -14.50
N TYR A 612 -17.32 1.80 -13.25
CA TYR A 612 -16.39 1.28 -12.22
C TYR A 612 -16.79 -0.12 -11.74
N ALA A 613 -18.07 -0.48 -11.78
CA ALA A 613 -18.53 -1.84 -11.52
C ALA A 613 -17.94 -2.83 -12.55
N GLN A 614 -17.98 -2.48 -13.84
CA GLN A 614 -17.35 -3.27 -14.90
C GLN A 614 -15.83 -3.38 -14.71
N ALA A 615 -15.15 -2.26 -14.44
CA ALA A 615 -13.70 -2.26 -14.22
C ALA A 615 -13.30 -3.12 -13.01
N LEU A 616 -14.08 -3.03 -11.93
CA LEU A 616 -13.88 -3.84 -10.72
C LEU A 616 -14.07 -5.34 -11.00
N ALA A 617 -15.16 -5.71 -11.68
CA ALA A 617 -15.47 -7.10 -12.01
C ALA A 617 -14.37 -7.74 -12.88
N LEU A 618 -13.93 -7.03 -13.94
CA LEU A 618 -12.83 -7.46 -14.81
C LEU A 618 -11.52 -7.61 -14.03
N GLY A 619 -11.17 -6.63 -13.18
CA GLY A 619 -9.96 -6.70 -12.34
C GLY A 619 -9.98 -7.88 -11.36
N GLN A 620 -11.12 -8.10 -10.71
CA GLN A 620 -11.30 -9.22 -9.78
C GLN A 620 -11.24 -10.59 -10.48
N LYS A 621 -11.81 -10.71 -11.70
CA LYS A 621 -11.75 -11.93 -12.51
C LYS A 621 -10.28 -12.29 -12.77
N VAL A 622 -9.48 -11.35 -13.26
CA VAL A 622 -8.04 -11.54 -13.54
C VAL A 622 -7.26 -11.89 -12.28
N MET A 623 -7.54 -11.24 -11.14
CA MET A 623 -6.87 -11.54 -9.87
C MET A 623 -7.19 -12.95 -9.37
N LYS A 624 -8.41 -13.43 -9.58
CA LYS A 624 -8.84 -14.79 -9.21
C LYS A 624 -8.21 -15.85 -10.14
N GLU A 625 -8.23 -15.62 -11.45
CA GLU A 625 -7.67 -16.54 -12.45
C GLU A 625 -6.16 -16.70 -12.31
N LYS A 626 -5.43 -15.62 -12.03
CA LYS A 626 -3.98 -15.68 -11.72
C LYS A 626 -3.68 -16.59 -10.53
N THR A 627 -4.62 -16.75 -9.62
CA THR A 627 -4.51 -17.67 -8.47
C THR A 627 -4.78 -19.13 -8.87
N LEU A 628 -5.50 -19.37 -9.97
CA LEU A 628 -5.94 -20.71 -10.40
C LEU A 628 -5.10 -21.27 -11.56
N SER A 629 -4.55 -20.44 -12.44
CA SER A 629 -3.92 -20.85 -13.71
C SER A 629 -2.46 -21.31 -13.63
N ALA A 630 -1.97 -21.71 -12.46
CA ALA A 630 -0.67 -22.41 -12.37
C ALA A 630 -0.71 -23.85 -12.95
N ALA A 631 -1.78 -24.27 -13.66
CA ALA A 631 -2.02 -25.69 -13.99
C ALA A 631 -2.85 -25.92 -15.27
N SER A 632 -2.59 -25.28 -16.41
CA SER A 632 -3.07 -25.85 -17.69
C SER A 632 -2.28 -25.36 -18.90
N ASP A 633 -1.58 -26.28 -19.57
CA ASP A 633 -1.02 -26.10 -20.89
C ASP A 633 -2.14 -26.20 -21.93
N GLY A 634 -2.36 -25.18 -22.75
CA GLY A 634 -3.05 -25.31 -24.03
C GLY A 634 -4.29 -24.50 -24.33
N GLU A 635 -4.73 -23.57 -23.47
CA GLU A 635 -5.85 -22.68 -23.76
C GLU A 635 -5.38 -21.27 -24.18
N GLU A 636 -6.22 -20.53 -24.94
CA GLU A 636 -5.97 -19.13 -25.30
C GLU A 636 -5.62 -18.32 -24.03
N GLU A 637 -4.57 -17.49 -24.11
CA GLU A 637 -4.14 -16.68 -22.96
C GLU A 637 -5.32 -15.84 -22.47
N PRO A 638 -5.69 -15.92 -21.16
CA PRO A 638 -6.81 -15.17 -20.63
C PRO A 638 -6.53 -13.66 -20.71
N TRP A 639 -7.59 -12.88 -20.90
CA TRP A 639 -7.48 -11.42 -20.91
C TRP A 639 -6.92 -10.89 -19.59
N VAL A 640 -5.94 -9.98 -19.66
CA VAL A 640 -5.29 -9.36 -18.51
C VAL A 640 -5.23 -7.83 -18.65
N TYR A 641 -5.24 -7.11 -17.53
CA TYR A 641 -5.20 -5.65 -17.52
C TYR A 641 -3.78 -5.06 -17.61
N TRP A 642 -2.73 -5.85 -17.55
CA TRP A 642 -1.36 -5.41 -17.83
C TRP A 642 -1.00 -5.69 -19.29
N LEU A 643 0.10 -5.09 -19.74
CA LEU A 643 0.59 -5.28 -21.11
C LEU A 643 1.23 -6.67 -21.26
N THR A 644 0.74 -7.44 -22.22
CA THR A 644 1.34 -8.72 -22.64
C THR A 644 2.55 -8.48 -23.56
N PRO A 645 3.40 -9.47 -23.83
CA PRO A 645 4.48 -9.35 -24.81
C PRO A 645 3.97 -8.92 -26.20
N LYS A 646 2.77 -9.38 -26.60
CA LYS A 646 2.11 -8.99 -27.84
C LYS A 646 1.72 -7.49 -27.81
N ASP A 647 1.11 -7.03 -26.71
CA ASP A 647 0.76 -5.62 -26.57
C ASP A 647 2.01 -4.73 -26.63
N ILE A 648 3.11 -5.15 -25.99
CA ILE A 648 4.38 -4.42 -26.00
C ILE A 648 4.91 -4.30 -27.42
N SER A 649 4.90 -5.39 -28.21
CA SER A 649 5.37 -5.35 -29.59
C SER A 649 4.52 -4.46 -30.50
N HIS A 650 3.19 -4.47 -30.32
CA HIS A 650 2.28 -3.53 -31.02
C HIS A 650 2.55 -2.09 -30.58
N LEU A 651 2.74 -1.86 -29.29
CA LEU A 651 2.98 -0.54 -28.73
C LEU A 651 4.33 0.06 -29.18
N GLU A 652 5.35 -0.74 -29.40
CA GLU A 652 6.62 -0.29 -29.98
C GLU A 652 6.45 0.24 -31.39
N VAL A 653 5.65 -0.43 -32.23
CA VAL A 653 5.31 0.04 -33.59
C VAL A 653 4.44 1.29 -33.52
N HIS A 654 3.44 1.29 -32.66
CA HIS A 654 2.52 2.40 -32.44
C HIS A 654 3.25 3.68 -32.02
N ASN A 655 4.13 3.58 -31.05
CA ASN A 655 4.82 4.73 -30.46
C ASN A 655 5.85 5.38 -31.39
N ARG A 656 6.21 4.73 -32.50
CA ARG A 656 7.06 5.36 -33.56
C ARG A 656 6.43 6.62 -34.14
N LEU A 657 5.10 6.72 -34.13
CA LEU A 657 4.38 7.93 -34.56
C LEU A 657 4.68 9.16 -33.68
N PHE A 658 5.09 8.93 -32.44
CA PHE A 658 5.20 9.96 -31.40
C PHE A 658 6.65 10.22 -30.98
N ILE A 659 7.62 9.53 -31.60
CA ILE A 659 9.04 9.75 -31.32
C ILE A 659 9.45 11.14 -31.84
N VAL A 660 10.13 11.86 -30.96
CA VAL A 660 10.79 13.11 -31.37
C VAL A 660 11.91 12.74 -32.33
N ASN A 661 11.72 13.12 -33.60
CA ASN A 661 12.80 12.95 -34.58
C ASN A 661 14.01 13.72 -34.07
N ASN A 662 15.07 12.99 -33.71
CA ASN A 662 16.29 13.62 -33.27
C ASN A 662 17.02 14.12 -34.52
N TYR A 663 16.63 15.29 -34.98
CA TYR A 663 17.20 15.93 -36.18
C TYR A 663 18.74 15.97 -36.13
N MET A 664 19.30 16.02 -34.93
CA MET A 664 20.75 15.92 -34.73
C MET A 664 21.30 14.53 -35.11
N GLU A 665 20.57 13.46 -34.80
CA GLU A 665 20.93 12.10 -35.21
C GLU A 665 20.94 11.97 -36.74
N GLU A 666 19.89 12.47 -37.38
CA GLU A 666 19.79 12.46 -38.85
C GLU A 666 20.90 13.25 -39.47
N LEU A 667 21.25 14.42 -38.94
CA LEU A 667 22.37 15.22 -39.41
C LEU A 667 23.69 14.55 -39.19
N ILE A 668 23.95 13.98 -38.01
CA ILE A 668 25.19 13.26 -37.72
C ILE A 668 25.31 12.05 -38.66
N GLN A 669 24.23 11.26 -38.80
CA GLN A 669 24.21 10.13 -39.72
C GLN A 669 24.32 10.52 -41.19
N LYS A 670 23.88 11.71 -41.57
CA LYS A 670 24.04 12.24 -42.94
C LYS A 670 25.50 12.47 -43.25
N TYR A 671 26.28 13.03 -42.32
CA TYR A 671 27.70 13.40 -42.57
C TYR A 671 28.68 12.35 -42.12
N TYR A 672 28.34 11.52 -41.13
CA TYR A 672 29.27 10.58 -40.51
C TYR A 672 28.68 9.17 -40.45
N ARG A 673 29.56 8.17 -40.42
CA ARG A 673 29.23 6.80 -40.03
C ARG A 673 30.23 6.27 -38.99
N VAL A 674 29.81 5.28 -38.23
CA VAL A 674 30.65 4.59 -37.25
C VAL A 674 31.77 3.87 -37.99
N PRO A 675 33.06 4.02 -37.60
CA PRO A 675 34.18 3.29 -38.20
C PRO A 675 34.03 1.79 -37.99
N ASN A 676 34.29 1.02 -39.04
CA ASN A 676 34.49 -0.42 -38.91
C ASN A 676 35.97 -0.71 -38.64
N PRO A 677 36.35 -1.34 -37.50
CA PRO A 677 37.75 -1.60 -37.17
C PRO A 677 38.50 -2.39 -38.21
N ASP A 678 37.84 -3.27 -38.93
CA ASP A 678 38.48 -4.17 -39.89
C ASP A 678 38.75 -3.54 -41.29
N SER A 679 37.97 -2.53 -41.67
CA SER A 679 38.04 -1.96 -43.03
C SER A 679 38.43 -0.49 -43.10
N ASP A 680 38.25 0.29 -42.02
CA ASP A 680 38.41 1.75 -42.06
C ASP A 680 39.74 2.28 -41.50
N ILE A 681 40.61 1.43 -40.94
CA ILE A 681 41.91 1.84 -40.30
C ILE A 681 42.77 2.69 -41.23
N HIS A 682 42.72 2.44 -42.55
CA HIS A 682 43.51 3.16 -43.55
C HIS A 682 42.66 4.09 -44.41
N SER A 683 41.42 4.33 -44.06
CA SER A 683 40.51 5.18 -44.83
C SER A 683 40.95 6.66 -44.72
N PRO A 684 41.10 7.37 -45.86
CA PRO A 684 41.39 8.80 -45.84
C PRO A 684 40.30 9.64 -45.20
N ASN A 685 39.08 9.09 -45.06
CA ASN A 685 37.91 9.73 -44.48
C ASN A 685 37.79 9.44 -42.99
N LEU A 686 38.67 8.67 -42.36
CA LEU A 686 38.70 8.44 -40.93
C LEU A 686 39.28 9.66 -40.21
N LYS A 687 38.43 10.33 -39.41
CA LYS A 687 38.80 11.56 -38.70
C LYS A 687 38.48 11.41 -37.20
N PHE A 688 39.33 12.07 -36.38
CA PHE A 688 38.99 12.29 -34.97
C PHE A 688 38.35 13.66 -34.85
N VAL A 689 37.11 13.71 -34.33
CA VAL A 689 36.32 14.94 -34.19
C VAL A 689 35.82 15.12 -32.76
N THR A 690 35.82 16.36 -32.31
CA THR A 690 35.27 16.75 -31.02
C THR A 690 33.80 17.15 -31.15
N SER A 691 33.07 17.21 -30.03
CA SER A 691 31.67 17.68 -30.03
C SER A 691 31.54 19.11 -30.59
N ALA A 692 32.54 19.97 -30.39
CA ALA A 692 32.55 21.33 -30.91
C ALA A 692 32.68 21.35 -32.43
N GLU A 693 33.60 20.56 -32.97
CA GLU A 693 33.81 20.45 -34.44
C GLU A 693 32.61 19.82 -35.15
N ILE A 694 31.96 18.83 -34.54
CA ILE A 694 30.73 18.26 -35.05
C ILE A 694 29.62 19.32 -35.06
N LEU A 695 29.48 20.06 -33.95
CA LEU A 695 28.50 21.11 -33.84
C LEU A 695 28.70 22.22 -34.86
N GLU A 696 29.96 22.65 -35.07
CA GLU A 696 30.34 23.65 -36.07
C GLU A 696 30.03 23.18 -37.47
N HIS A 697 30.37 21.90 -37.81
CA HIS A 697 30.07 21.31 -39.09
C HIS A 697 28.58 21.21 -39.39
N ILE A 698 27.77 20.85 -38.39
CA ILE A 698 26.33 20.74 -38.53
C ILE A 698 25.66 22.13 -38.54
N ALA A 699 26.18 23.11 -37.75
CA ALA A 699 25.67 24.46 -37.66
C ALA A 699 25.97 25.34 -38.87
N GLY A 700 26.82 24.89 -39.78
CA GLY A 700 27.15 25.58 -41.04
C GLY A 700 25.93 25.77 -41.98
N ASN A 701 24.77 25.28 -41.63
CA ASN A 701 23.49 25.50 -42.35
C ASN A 701 22.76 26.69 -41.74
N PRO A 702 22.60 27.83 -42.46
CA PRO A 702 22.05 29.09 -41.92
C PRO A 702 20.58 29.00 -41.49
N VAL A 703 19.86 27.97 -41.88
CA VAL A 703 18.42 27.76 -41.58
C VAL A 703 18.23 27.23 -40.14
N PHE A 704 19.27 26.71 -39.49
CA PHE A 704 19.16 26.06 -38.19
C PHE A 704 20.04 26.74 -37.15
N ARG A 705 19.45 27.61 -36.32
CA ARG A 705 19.96 27.98 -34.99
C ARG A 705 19.08 27.35 -33.92
N PRO A 706 19.12 26.05 -33.73
CA PRO A 706 18.55 25.47 -32.54
C PRO A 706 19.54 25.60 -31.40
N SER A 707 19.08 25.54 -30.18
CA SER A 707 19.82 25.50 -28.93
C SER A 707 20.62 24.20 -28.73
N PHE A 708 21.40 23.77 -29.73
CA PHE A 708 22.27 22.61 -29.57
C PHE A 708 23.48 22.96 -28.74
N SER A 709 23.79 22.10 -27.75
CA SER A 709 25.00 22.19 -26.95
C SER A 709 25.97 21.08 -27.29
N THR A 710 27.27 21.32 -27.03
CA THR A 710 28.31 20.29 -27.18
C THR A 710 28.03 19.02 -26.35
N ARG A 711 27.25 19.17 -25.28
CA ARG A 711 26.77 18.05 -24.45
C ARG A 711 25.77 17.18 -25.20
N ASN A 712 24.80 17.78 -25.86
CA ASN A 712 23.79 17.07 -26.66
C ASN A 712 24.43 16.28 -27.78
N VAL A 713 25.43 16.88 -28.48
CA VAL A 713 26.23 16.16 -29.51
C VAL A 713 26.89 14.92 -28.88
N GLY A 714 27.49 15.06 -27.70
CA GLY A 714 28.14 13.95 -27.00
C GLY A 714 27.21 12.80 -26.66
N ASP A 715 26.02 13.12 -26.21
CA ASP A 715 25.00 12.12 -25.87
C ASP A 715 24.50 11.38 -27.13
N VAL A 716 24.22 12.11 -28.20
CA VAL A 716 23.82 11.52 -29.50
C VAL A 716 24.91 10.66 -30.13
N MET A 717 26.16 11.10 -30.14
CA MET A 717 27.28 10.31 -30.66
C MET A 717 27.45 8.98 -29.92
N THR A 718 27.30 9.00 -28.60
CA THR A 718 27.34 7.79 -27.77
C THR A 718 26.16 6.87 -28.10
N HIS A 719 24.95 7.44 -28.29
CA HIS A 719 23.75 6.71 -28.65
C HIS A 719 23.89 6.02 -30.03
N LEU A 720 24.48 6.71 -31.00
CA LEU A 720 24.72 6.18 -32.33
C LEU A 720 25.86 5.12 -32.39
N GLY A 721 26.45 4.77 -31.24
CA GLY A 721 27.44 3.72 -31.12
C GLY A 721 28.89 4.17 -31.44
N TYR A 722 29.16 5.47 -31.51
CA TYR A 722 30.52 5.95 -31.65
C TYR A 722 31.29 5.81 -30.35
N SER A 723 32.52 5.28 -30.42
CA SER A 723 33.40 5.10 -29.25
C SER A 723 34.07 6.40 -28.86
N LYS A 724 33.84 6.87 -27.61
CA LYS A 724 34.48 8.07 -27.08
C LYS A 724 35.95 7.80 -26.76
N THR A 725 36.86 8.58 -27.30
CA THR A 725 38.29 8.43 -27.13
C THR A 725 38.92 9.76 -26.69
N ARG A 726 40.10 9.69 -26.06
CA ARG A 726 40.90 10.87 -25.69
C ARG A 726 42.15 10.94 -26.57
N ARG A 727 42.34 12.07 -27.24
CA ARG A 727 43.54 12.37 -28.05
C ARG A 727 43.98 13.82 -27.80
N ASN A 728 45.31 14.04 -27.63
CA ASN A 728 45.89 15.36 -27.44
C ASN A 728 45.13 16.26 -26.42
N ASN A 729 44.83 15.69 -25.25
CA ASN A 729 44.08 16.34 -24.16
C ASN A 729 42.61 16.68 -24.44
N SER A 730 42.07 16.34 -25.61
CA SER A 730 40.68 16.55 -25.98
C SER A 730 39.90 15.23 -26.03
N HIS A 731 38.63 15.26 -25.62
CA HIS A 731 37.70 14.15 -25.79
C HIS A 731 36.94 14.27 -27.11
N GLY A 732 36.83 13.18 -27.87
CA GLY A 732 36.14 13.14 -29.14
C GLY A 732 35.82 11.72 -29.57
N TRP A 733 35.43 11.58 -30.82
CA TRP A 733 35.06 10.31 -31.46
C TRP A 733 35.79 10.10 -32.77
N TRP A 734 36.10 8.84 -33.09
CA TRP A 734 36.53 8.49 -34.44
C TRP A 734 35.28 8.33 -35.31
N VAL A 735 35.26 9.01 -36.44
CA VAL A 735 34.15 8.99 -37.41
C VAL A 735 34.74 8.76 -38.81
N VAL A 736 33.93 8.15 -39.69
CA VAL A 736 34.24 8.14 -41.14
C VAL A 736 33.31 9.11 -41.82
N GLU A 737 33.87 10.15 -42.45
CA GLU A 737 33.13 11.16 -43.19
C GLU A 737 32.58 10.56 -44.49
N LYS A 738 31.29 10.80 -44.79
CA LYS A 738 30.65 10.29 -46.01
C LYS A 738 30.98 11.22 -47.19
N GLU A 739 31.44 10.64 -48.29
CA GLU A 739 31.80 11.37 -49.50
C GLU A 739 30.52 11.93 -50.20
N GLY A 740 30.61 13.14 -50.76
CA GLY A 740 29.57 13.71 -51.61
C GLY A 740 28.51 14.58 -50.92
N VAL A 741 28.63 14.83 -49.65
CA VAL A 741 27.77 15.77 -48.93
C VAL A 741 28.48 17.12 -48.73
N THR A 742 28.83 17.76 -49.84
CA THR A 742 29.20 19.16 -49.83
C THR A 742 28.00 20.01 -49.50
N ILE A 743 28.12 21.00 -48.63
CA ILE A 743 27.10 22.03 -48.38
C ILE A 743 27.01 22.84 -49.67
N ALA A 744 26.19 22.38 -50.63
CA ALA A 744 25.68 23.26 -51.65
C ALA A 744 24.73 24.18 -50.88
N ALA A 745 25.09 25.43 -50.77
CA ALA A 745 24.15 26.48 -50.43
C ALA A 745 23.01 26.35 -51.43
N ASP A 746 21.91 25.78 -50.97
CA ASP A 746 20.70 25.58 -51.82
C ASP A 746 20.12 26.96 -52.01
N SER A 747 20.47 27.60 -53.15
CA SER A 747 20.04 28.92 -53.59
C SER A 747 18.52 29.07 -53.70
N ARG A 748 17.77 27.98 -53.52
CA ARG A 748 16.31 27.96 -53.56
C ARG A 748 15.58 28.55 -52.37
N PHE A 749 16.32 28.88 -51.28
CA PHE A 749 15.74 29.47 -50.06
C PHE A 749 16.00 30.97 -49.91
N ILE A 750 16.61 31.64 -50.90
CA ILE A 750 16.88 33.10 -50.84
C ILE A 750 15.80 33.92 -51.54
N GLU A 751 14.85 33.32 -52.23
CA GLU A 751 13.83 34.06 -53.05
C GLU A 751 12.51 34.38 -52.38
N ASN A 752 12.25 33.99 -51.13
CA ASN A 752 11.00 34.37 -50.46
C ASN A 752 11.25 35.23 -49.20
N LYS A 753 11.86 36.41 -49.39
CA LYS A 753 11.97 37.44 -48.34
C LYS A 753 10.88 38.51 -48.37
N ASP A 754 9.96 38.44 -49.27
CA ASP A 754 8.96 39.48 -49.52
C ASP A 754 7.51 39.09 -49.18
N GLU A 755 7.31 37.97 -48.46
CA GLU A 755 5.99 37.63 -47.90
C GLU A 755 6.09 37.34 -46.41
N LEU A 756 6.21 38.40 -45.63
CA LEU A 756 5.87 38.43 -44.20
C LEU A 756 4.91 39.58 -43.97
#